data_93923fca2fcc347ec012cc49c5e5ed9f
#
_entry.id   93923fca2fcc347ec012cc49c5e5ed9f
#
_cell.length_a   1.000
_cell.length_b   1.000
_cell.length_c   1.000
_cell.angle_alpha   90.00
_cell.angle_beta   90.00
_cell.angle_gamma   90.00
#
_symmetry.space_group_name_H-M   'P 1'
#
loop_
_entity.id
_entity.type
_entity.pdbx_description
1 polymer ?
#
loop_
_entity_poly.entity_id
_entity_poly.type
_entity_poly.pdbx_seq_one_letter_code
_entity_poly.pdbx_strand_id
1 'polypeptide(L)'
;MCGIAGFMGQVENRADVIRNMTEVITHRGPDSDGFFTDDNISMGFRRLSIIDLGAGHQPIYNEDKSLVLTFNGEIYNYKDLRKELIAKGHKFYTDTDSEVLVHGFEEWQEDMLPKLRGMFGFAIYNTKDNSLFIARDFFGIKPMHYTQIGNDFVYASEIKSILEYPKFEKKFNRKALDSYLSFQYAVPPETFFEGVYCLMPGHYLWYKDGEVETTRYFEARFNPDEEMTEEEAVDRIEKVFENSVNAHKIADVEVGCFLSSGVDSSYVSTYFADQKTFTVGFDFGEKYNEISWAKNLSEKIGVEHHTHLISSEEFWDAVPTVQYHMDQPLADPSCIALYFVSRLASHYVKVVLSGEGADELFGGYTCYNDPRVFKIYQTIVPHCIRKAIRAICRKLPDIKGRDYLIRACDKLEERYIGNAFMYDYKQKQELLKDPSIATRPQDLTRKYYYRCRKYDDVTKMQYLDINMWMVGDILLKADRMSMANSLELRVPFLDKEVFKVASSLPTKLRCNKHNTKYAMRKAAVRHMPEATAEKEKLGFPVPTRVWLRDEKYYNVVKTKFKGKTAEKFFNTDVLVSWLDSHFSGKEDNSRRVWTIYVFLVWYDIYFDEDSEKVEKPVNHLDELKAVAEARREKQIDAPGEVIMAAAEEIDENYDAPNFGVDKSKKNDESADSAEEPVKEESAEGVTEEVEVPDDGNEPAIVEPEEEPEVKEEPKKEEYVNISNPEDNEIYDAPKKPSTPQEQMQMAIDSIEKRSKYLDEPNVISDEAVDNIVNSISFFDDEDDKN
;
A
#
# COMPACT_ATOMS: atom_id res chain seq x y z
N MET A 1 2.14 -6.12 -13.44
CA MET A 1 1.94 -6.95 -12.22
C MET A 1 1.05 -8.13 -12.49
N CYS A 2 1.01 -9.10 -11.55
CA CYS A 2 0.43 -10.40 -11.79
C CYS A 2 -0.48 -10.81 -10.64
N GLY A 3 -1.12 -11.95 -10.76
CA GLY A 3 -1.83 -12.61 -9.70
C GLY A 3 -1.27 -14.03 -9.51
N ILE A 4 -1.03 -14.44 -8.27
CA ILE A 4 -0.62 -15.79 -7.92
C ILE A 4 -1.60 -16.43 -6.95
N ALA A 5 -1.78 -17.74 -7.09
CA ALA A 5 -2.52 -18.56 -6.14
C ALA A 5 -1.92 -19.97 -6.13
N GLY A 6 -2.08 -20.68 -5.03
CA GLY A 6 -1.65 -22.06 -4.94
C GLY A 6 -2.12 -22.75 -3.67
N PHE A 7 -2.03 -24.07 -3.68
CA PHE A 7 -2.36 -24.86 -2.51
C PHE A 7 -1.53 -26.15 -2.44
N MET A 8 -1.18 -26.53 -1.24
CA MET A 8 -0.71 -27.88 -0.89
C MET A 8 -1.83 -28.59 -0.14
N GLY A 9 -2.30 -29.73 -0.64
CA GLY A 9 -3.42 -30.45 -0.04
C GLY A 9 -3.98 -31.50 -1.00
N GLN A 10 -4.82 -32.37 -0.49
CA GLN A 10 -5.44 -33.44 -1.26
C GLN A 10 -6.88 -33.08 -1.62
N VAL A 11 -7.11 -32.65 -2.87
CA VAL A 11 -8.44 -32.35 -3.43
C VAL A 11 -8.61 -33.07 -4.75
N GLU A 12 -9.85 -33.41 -5.09
CA GLU A 12 -10.19 -33.93 -6.41
C GLU A 12 -10.10 -32.81 -7.46
N ASN A 13 -9.78 -33.16 -8.71
CA ASN A 13 -9.70 -32.21 -9.82
C ASN A 13 -8.81 -30.98 -9.57
N ARG A 14 -7.59 -31.22 -9.03
CA ARG A 14 -6.62 -30.15 -8.66
C ARG A 14 -6.45 -29.11 -9.77
N ALA A 15 -6.41 -29.52 -11.04
CA ALA A 15 -6.26 -28.61 -12.16
C ALA A 15 -7.45 -27.65 -12.33
N ASP A 16 -8.67 -28.08 -12.05
CA ASP A 16 -9.84 -27.21 -12.10
C ASP A 16 -9.89 -26.28 -10.90
N VAL A 17 -9.52 -26.78 -9.71
CA VAL A 17 -9.44 -25.96 -8.49
C VAL A 17 -8.47 -24.79 -8.68
N ILE A 18 -7.26 -25.06 -9.17
CA ILE A 18 -6.27 -23.96 -9.35
C ILE A 18 -6.69 -22.99 -10.46
N ARG A 19 -7.38 -23.46 -11.50
CA ARG A 19 -7.98 -22.58 -12.52
C ARG A 19 -9.03 -21.67 -11.92
N ASN A 20 -9.98 -22.20 -11.15
CA ASN A 20 -11.02 -21.39 -10.49
C ASN A 20 -10.39 -20.35 -9.57
N MET A 21 -9.40 -20.75 -8.75
CA MET A 21 -8.66 -19.84 -7.88
C MET A 21 -7.98 -18.69 -8.64
N THR A 22 -7.51 -18.93 -9.85
CA THR A 22 -6.86 -17.90 -10.67
C THR A 22 -7.85 -17.13 -11.55
N GLU A 23 -8.98 -17.71 -11.94
CA GLU A 23 -9.99 -17.04 -12.76
C GLU A 23 -10.57 -15.80 -12.08
N VAL A 24 -10.85 -15.87 -10.78
CA VAL A 24 -11.39 -14.75 -10.01
C VAL A 24 -10.42 -13.58 -9.83
N ILE A 25 -9.14 -13.75 -10.20
CA ILE A 25 -8.10 -12.71 -10.19
C ILE A 25 -7.55 -12.39 -11.58
N THR A 26 -8.28 -12.72 -12.66
CA THR A 26 -7.86 -12.44 -14.05
C THR A 26 -7.64 -10.94 -14.29
N HIS A 27 -8.37 -10.05 -13.58
CA HIS A 27 -8.16 -8.60 -13.64
C HIS A 27 -6.74 -8.17 -13.25
N ARG A 28 -6.01 -8.96 -12.48
CA ARG A 28 -4.61 -8.67 -12.13
C ARG A 28 -3.65 -8.90 -13.29
N GLY A 29 -3.96 -9.86 -14.14
CA GLY A 29 -3.12 -10.21 -15.28
C GLY A 29 -3.91 -10.89 -16.39
N PRO A 30 -4.52 -10.10 -17.29
CA PRO A 30 -5.38 -10.63 -18.36
C PRO A 30 -4.58 -11.16 -19.56
N ASP A 31 -3.26 -10.90 -19.63
CA ASP A 31 -2.45 -11.17 -20.82
C ASP A 31 -2.20 -12.66 -21.06
N SER A 32 -1.96 -13.44 -20.01
CA SER A 32 -1.79 -14.89 -20.07
C SER A 32 -1.91 -15.55 -18.69
N ASP A 33 -1.97 -16.86 -18.68
CA ASP A 33 -1.95 -17.69 -17.48
C ASP A 33 -0.85 -18.75 -17.56
N GLY A 34 -0.62 -19.44 -16.43
CA GLY A 34 0.29 -20.56 -16.34
C GLY A 34 0.05 -21.37 -15.08
N PHE A 35 0.32 -22.67 -15.16
CA PHE A 35 0.02 -23.61 -14.08
C PHE A 35 1.14 -24.63 -13.90
N PHE A 36 1.35 -25.02 -12.66
CA PHE A 36 2.11 -26.21 -12.27
C PHE A 36 1.25 -27.04 -11.33
N THR A 37 1.21 -28.34 -11.54
CA THR A 37 0.50 -29.28 -10.66
C THR A 37 1.24 -30.60 -10.60
N ASP A 38 1.49 -31.06 -9.38
CA ASP A 38 1.95 -32.42 -9.07
C ASP A 38 1.06 -33.06 -7.99
N ASP A 39 1.50 -34.16 -7.38
CA ASP A 39 0.74 -34.88 -6.36
C ASP A 39 0.60 -34.08 -5.05
N ASN A 40 1.46 -33.11 -4.78
CA ASN A 40 1.53 -32.38 -3.51
C ASN A 40 1.03 -30.94 -3.60
N ILE A 41 1.31 -30.23 -4.70
CA ILE A 41 1.01 -28.80 -4.87
C ILE A 41 0.28 -28.53 -6.19
N SER A 42 -0.50 -27.48 -6.21
CA SER A 42 -0.93 -26.80 -7.44
C SER A 42 -0.64 -25.31 -7.31
N MET A 43 0.03 -24.75 -8.32
CA MET A 43 0.39 -23.33 -8.41
C MET A 43 -0.19 -22.73 -9.68
N GLY A 44 -0.75 -21.56 -9.59
CA GLY A 44 -1.36 -20.85 -10.71
C GLY A 44 -0.93 -19.37 -10.75
N PHE A 45 -0.91 -18.84 -11.95
CA PHE A 45 -0.40 -17.53 -12.26
C PHE A 45 -1.27 -16.81 -13.31
N ARG A 46 -1.49 -15.51 -13.13
CA ARG A 46 -2.10 -14.60 -14.11
C ARG A 46 -1.13 -13.49 -14.42
N ARG A 47 -0.81 -13.28 -15.71
CA ARG A 47 0.25 -12.38 -16.17
C ARG A 47 -0.29 -11.06 -16.69
N LEU A 48 0.28 -9.97 -16.21
CA LEU A 48 0.34 -8.68 -16.89
C LEU A 48 1.77 -8.52 -17.40
N SER A 49 1.97 -8.55 -18.71
CA SER A 49 3.29 -8.56 -19.36
C SER A 49 3.89 -7.16 -19.38
N ILE A 50 5.05 -6.98 -18.73
CA ILE A 50 5.75 -5.69 -18.58
C ILE A 50 7.20 -5.81 -19.00
N ILE A 51 7.92 -6.88 -18.56
CA ILE A 51 9.30 -7.19 -18.97
C ILE A 51 9.29 -8.53 -19.70
N ASP A 52 10.10 -8.63 -20.78
CA ASP A 52 10.20 -9.80 -21.65
C ASP A 52 8.80 -10.27 -22.12
N LEU A 53 8.19 -9.45 -22.96
CA LEU A 53 6.80 -9.63 -23.41
C LEU A 53 6.56 -10.99 -24.09
N GLY A 54 7.59 -11.58 -24.69
CA GLY A 54 7.53 -12.82 -25.46
C GLY A 54 7.81 -14.09 -24.65
N ALA A 55 8.79 -14.09 -23.73
CA ALA A 55 9.30 -15.30 -23.09
C ALA A 55 9.04 -15.42 -21.57
N GLY A 56 8.63 -14.35 -20.91
CA GLY A 56 8.46 -14.31 -19.44
C GLY A 56 7.24 -15.09 -18.91
N HIS A 57 6.96 -16.29 -19.43
CA HIS A 57 5.87 -17.13 -18.92
C HIS A 57 6.25 -17.77 -17.59
N GLN A 58 5.30 -17.79 -16.66
CA GLN A 58 5.44 -18.47 -15.38
C GLN A 58 4.51 -19.70 -15.33
N PRO A 59 4.80 -20.71 -14.52
CA PRO A 59 5.90 -20.82 -13.52
C PRO A 59 7.31 -20.88 -14.12
N ILE A 60 8.29 -20.33 -13.38
CA ILE A 60 9.71 -20.33 -13.72
C ILE A 60 10.41 -21.47 -12.96
N TYR A 61 11.45 -22.06 -13.57
CA TYR A 61 12.17 -23.19 -13.03
C TYR A 61 13.67 -22.89 -12.94
N ASN A 62 14.39 -23.56 -12.02
CA ASN A 62 15.83 -23.66 -12.09
C ASN A 62 16.26 -24.72 -13.12
N GLU A 63 17.56 -24.92 -13.34
CA GLU A 63 18.13 -25.75 -14.41
C GLU A 63 17.69 -27.21 -14.37
N ASP A 64 17.55 -27.79 -13.17
CA ASP A 64 17.14 -29.18 -12.97
C ASP A 64 15.62 -29.34 -12.71
N LYS A 65 14.90 -28.23 -12.73
CA LYS A 65 13.45 -28.15 -12.47
C LYS A 65 13.04 -28.61 -11.07
N SER A 66 13.96 -28.58 -10.13
CA SER A 66 13.66 -28.91 -8.73
C SER A 66 12.97 -27.78 -7.98
N LEU A 67 13.10 -26.55 -8.46
CA LEU A 67 12.45 -25.37 -7.92
C LEU A 67 11.44 -24.81 -8.91
N VAL A 68 10.25 -24.49 -8.42
CA VAL A 68 9.15 -23.94 -9.20
C VAL A 68 8.68 -22.63 -8.58
N LEU A 69 8.78 -21.54 -9.33
CA LEU A 69 8.47 -20.18 -8.88
C LEU A 69 7.17 -19.66 -9.50
N THR A 70 6.30 -19.03 -8.68
CA THR A 70 5.30 -18.05 -9.10
C THR A 70 5.55 -16.72 -8.41
N PHE A 71 5.50 -15.63 -9.17
CA PHE A 71 5.93 -14.30 -8.72
C PHE A 71 4.98 -13.20 -9.18
N ASN A 72 4.60 -12.34 -8.26
CA ASN A 72 3.88 -11.09 -8.48
C ASN A 72 4.73 -9.93 -7.96
N GLY A 73 5.33 -9.16 -8.84
CA GLY A 73 6.17 -8.04 -8.44
C GLY A 73 7.12 -7.57 -9.53
N GLU A 74 8.17 -6.86 -9.10
CA GLU A 74 9.26 -6.34 -9.92
C GLU A 74 10.55 -6.30 -9.10
N ILE A 75 11.64 -6.84 -9.63
CA ILE A 75 12.97 -6.83 -9.01
C ILE A 75 13.87 -5.85 -9.75
N TYR A 76 13.96 -4.62 -9.26
CA TYR A 76 14.64 -3.51 -9.95
C TYR A 76 16.14 -3.70 -10.16
N ASN A 77 16.82 -4.47 -9.29
CA ASN A 77 18.24 -4.77 -9.42
C ASN A 77 18.53 -6.13 -10.08
N TYR A 78 17.55 -6.70 -10.80
CA TYR A 78 17.68 -8.03 -11.38
C TYR A 78 18.90 -8.19 -12.33
N LYS A 79 19.26 -7.15 -13.09
CA LYS A 79 20.39 -7.20 -14.01
C LYS A 79 21.73 -7.44 -13.30
N ASP A 80 21.90 -6.88 -12.10
CA ASP A 80 23.12 -7.06 -11.32
C ASP A 80 23.14 -8.41 -10.62
N LEU A 81 21.98 -8.84 -10.06
CA LEU A 81 21.83 -10.18 -9.50
C LEU A 81 22.05 -11.27 -10.56
N ARG A 82 21.53 -11.08 -11.78
CA ARG A 82 21.75 -11.98 -12.92
C ARG A 82 23.23 -12.15 -13.23
N LYS A 83 24.00 -11.04 -13.28
CA LYS A 83 25.45 -11.10 -13.50
C LYS A 83 26.17 -11.90 -12.41
N GLU A 84 25.81 -11.66 -11.13
CA GLU A 84 26.36 -12.39 -9.99
C GLU A 84 26.06 -13.89 -10.10
N LEU A 85 24.82 -14.27 -10.40
CA LEU A 85 24.37 -15.65 -10.51
C LEU A 85 25.01 -16.38 -11.72
N ILE A 86 25.13 -15.73 -12.88
CA ILE A 86 25.84 -16.27 -14.03
C ILE A 86 27.32 -16.55 -13.69
N ALA A 87 27.97 -15.63 -12.96
CA ALA A 87 29.35 -15.81 -12.51
C ALA A 87 29.52 -17.02 -11.55
N LYS A 88 28.44 -17.41 -10.85
CA LYS A 88 28.37 -18.58 -9.98
C LYS A 88 28.02 -19.88 -10.74
N GLY A 89 27.63 -19.77 -12.00
CA GLY A 89 27.40 -20.93 -12.88
C GLY A 89 25.96 -21.18 -13.29
N HIS A 90 25.01 -20.36 -12.80
CA HIS A 90 23.61 -20.45 -13.17
C HIS A 90 23.35 -20.08 -14.63
N LYS A 91 22.38 -20.74 -15.24
CA LYS A 91 22.01 -20.55 -16.65
C LYS A 91 20.59 -20.03 -16.75
N PHE A 92 20.47 -18.85 -17.29
CA PHE A 92 19.21 -18.17 -17.53
C PHE A 92 18.65 -18.50 -18.92
N TYR A 93 17.34 -18.65 -19.02
CA TYR A 93 16.63 -18.93 -20.28
C TYR A 93 15.62 -17.85 -20.66
N THR A 94 15.35 -16.85 -19.76
CA THR A 94 14.55 -15.66 -20.03
C THR A 94 15.36 -14.39 -19.77
N ASP A 95 14.82 -13.25 -20.19
CA ASP A 95 15.35 -11.93 -19.83
C ASP A 95 14.50 -11.22 -18.76
N THR A 96 13.59 -11.96 -18.09
CA THR A 96 12.75 -11.42 -17.03
C THR A 96 13.53 -11.17 -15.74
N ASP A 97 12.98 -10.31 -14.92
CA ASP A 97 13.42 -10.09 -13.54
C ASP A 97 13.08 -11.27 -12.61
N SER A 98 12.06 -12.07 -12.97
CA SER A 98 11.56 -13.19 -12.15
C SER A 98 12.59 -14.31 -11.98
N GLU A 99 13.37 -14.60 -13.02
CA GLU A 99 14.29 -15.75 -13.02
C GLU A 99 15.43 -15.62 -12.01
N VAL A 100 15.80 -14.37 -11.62
CA VAL A 100 16.79 -14.17 -10.55
C VAL A 100 16.34 -14.68 -9.19
N LEU A 101 15.01 -14.84 -8.99
CA LEU A 101 14.47 -15.33 -7.72
C LEU A 101 14.69 -16.82 -7.56
N VAL A 102 14.47 -17.62 -8.61
CA VAL A 102 14.64 -19.07 -8.51
C VAL A 102 16.11 -19.46 -8.37
N HIS A 103 17.00 -18.82 -9.14
CA HIS A 103 18.45 -19.06 -9.03
C HIS A 103 19.04 -18.45 -7.76
N GLY A 104 18.54 -17.28 -7.34
CA GLY A 104 18.95 -16.66 -6.08
C GLY A 104 18.53 -17.49 -4.86
N PHE A 105 17.37 -18.13 -4.91
CA PHE A 105 16.93 -19.03 -3.85
C PHE A 105 17.76 -20.31 -3.82
N GLU A 106 18.13 -20.87 -4.97
CA GLU A 106 19.04 -22.02 -5.04
C GLU A 106 20.40 -21.72 -4.42
N GLU A 107 20.94 -20.52 -4.66
CA GLU A 107 22.27 -20.12 -4.21
C GLU A 107 22.31 -19.64 -2.75
N TRP A 108 21.30 -18.91 -2.28
CA TRP A 108 21.32 -18.20 -1.01
C TRP A 108 20.16 -18.52 -0.08
N GLN A 109 19.19 -19.33 -0.49
CA GLN A 109 17.95 -19.59 0.25
C GLN A 109 17.28 -18.26 0.68
N GLU A 110 16.82 -18.15 1.93
CA GLU A 110 16.21 -16.92 2.49
C GLU A 110 17.18 -15.72 2.56
N ASP A 111 18.50 -15.95 2.58
CA ASP A 111 19.51 -14.88 2.60
C ASP A 111 19.54 -14.06 1.28
N MET A 112 18.81 -14.51 0.25
CA MET A 112 18.62 -13.70 -0.95
C MET A 112 17.76 -12.45 -0.68
N LEU A 113 16.81 -12.51 0.27
CA LEU A 113 15.80 -11.46 0.48
C LEU A 113 16.42 -10.08 0.76
N PRO A 114 17.43 -9.92 1.61
CA PRO A 114 18.10 -8.64 1.79
C PRO A 114 18.81 -8.10 0.54
N LYS A 115 19.22 -8.99 -0.40
CA LYS A 115 19.86 -8.59 -1.66
C LYS A 115 18.88 -8.01 -2.67
N LEU A 116 17.59 -8.39 -2.60
CA LEU A 116 16.55 -7.91 -3.50
C LEU A 116 16.31 -6.42 -3.32
N ARG A 117 16.09 -5.71 -4.42
CA ARG A 117 15.54 -4.35 -4.46
C ARG A 117 14.33 -4.41 -5.37
N GLY A 118 13.13 -4.25 -4.78
CA GLY A 118 11.90 -4.44 -5.54
C GLY A 118 10.66 -4.46 -4.65
N MET A 119 9.54 -4.73 -5.30
CA MET A 119 8.25 -4.99 -4.70
C MET A 119 7.81 -6.39 -5.11
N PHE A 120 7.45 -7.24 -4.14
CA PHE A 120 7.22 -8.62 -4.45
C PHE A 120 6.32 -9.38 -3.47
N GLY A 121 5.60 -10.33 -4.04
CA GLY A 121 5.02 -11.48 -3.36
C GLY A 121 5.27 -12.70 -4.24
N PHE A 122 5.99 -13.69 -3.74
CA PHE A 122 6.31 -14.88 -4.53
C PHE A 122 6.26 -16.16 -3.70
N ALA A 123 6.11 -17.27 -4.41
CA ALA A 123 6.14 -18.61 -3.84
C ALA A 123 7.10 -19.49 -4.63
N ILE A 124 8.00 -20.19 -3.92
CA ILE A 124 8.93 -21.16 -4.49
C ILE A 124 8.65 -22.52 -3.87
N TYR A 125 8.32 -23.50 -4.70
CA TYR A 125 8.13 -24.88 -4.31
C TYR A 125 9.36 -25.72 -4.65
N ASN A 126 9.83 -26.51 -3.69
CA ASN A 126 10.92 -27.46 -3.87
C ASN A 126 10.37 -28.89 -4.04
N THR A 127 10.49 -29.42 -5.27
CA THR A 127 9.98 -30.75 -5.62
C THR A 127 10.76 -31.90 -4.96
N LYS A 128 11.99 -31.64 -4.46
CA LYS A 128 12.84 -32.67 -3.84
C LYS A 128 12.41 -33.04 -2.42
N ASP A 129 11.89 -32.05 -1.67
CA ASP A 129 11.54 -32.23 -0.25
C ASP A 129 10.13 -31.75 0.09
N ASN A 130 9.33 -31.37 -0.92
CA ASN A 130 7.95 -30.90 -0.81
C ASN A 130 7.79 -29.68 0.12
N SER A 131 8.82 -28.83 0.22
CA SER A 131 8.74 -27.58 0.96
C SER A 131 8.27 -26.43 0.09
N LEU A 132 7.53 -25.49 0.70
CA LEU A 132 7.07 -24.27 0.06
C LEU A 132 7.60 -23.05 0.81
N PHE A 133 8.28 -22.18 0.09
CA PHE A 133 8.79 -20.91 0.58
C PHE A 133 7.96 -19.76 -0.01
N ILE A 134 7.46 -18.86 0.84
CA ILE A 134 6.69 -17.69 0.42
C ILE A 134 7.32 -16.45 1.04
N ALA A 135 7.53 -15.40 0.25
CA ALA A 135 8.06 -14.14 0.75
C ALA A 135 7.23 -12.93 0.29
N ARG A 136 7.21 -11.90 1.14
CA ARG A 136 6.58 -10.61 0.86
C ARG A 136 7.59 -9.48 1.06
N ASP A 137 7.52 -8.45 0.21
CA ASP A 137 8.46 -7.33 0.19
C ASP A 137 8.55 -6.53 1.50
N PHE A 138 9.55 -5.67 1.56
CA PHE A 138 9.97 -4.89 2.73
C PHE A 138 8.84 -4.08 3.39
N PHE A 139 7.95 -3.49 2.59
CA PHE A 139 6.87 -2.60 3.05
C PHE A 139 5.48 -3.20 2.87
N GLY A 140 5.38 -4.37 2.20
CA GLY A 140 4.11 -5.02 1.88
C GLY A 140 3.36 -4.37 0.72
N ILE A 141 4.11 -3.85 -0.26
CA ILE A 141 3.56 -3.26 -1.49
C ILE A 141 2.72 -4.29 -2.24
N LYS A 142 3.25 -5.52 -2.36
CA LYS A 142 2.50 -6.62 -2.97
C LYS A 142 1.74 -7.43 -1.92
N PRO A 143 0.47 -7.79 -2.20
CA PRO A 143 -0.33 -8.56 -1.27
C PRO A 143 0.07 -10.04 -1.27
N MET A 144 -0.03 -10.67 -0.10
CA MET A 144 0.10 -12.10 0.10
C MET A 144 -0.77 -12.54 1.26
N HIS A 145 -1.71 -13.45 0.99
CA HIS A 145 -2.62 -14.01 1.97
C HIS A 145 -2.45 -15.52 2.04
N TYR A 146 -2.72 -16.11 3.19
CA TYR A 146 -2.64 -17.55 3.37
C TYR A 146 -3.65 -18.05 4.41
N THR A 147 -3.96 -19.34 4.34
CA THR A 147 -4.76 -20.08 5.32
C THR A 147 -4.25 -21.49 5.44
N GLN A 148 -4.45 -22.09 6.61
CA GLN A 148 -4.21 -23.51 6.86
C GLN A 148 -5.52 -24.19 7.26
N ILE A 149 -5.88 -25.27 6.59
CA ILE A 149 -7.10 -26.05 6.81
C ILE A 149 -6.69 -27.48 7.11
N GLY A 150 -6.54 -27.81 8.38
CA GLY A 150 -5.89 -29.07 8.78
C GLY A 150 -4.46 -29.13 8.28
N ASN A 151 -4.15 -30.11 7.39
CA ASN A 151 -2.85 -30.22 6.75
C ASN A 151 -2.81 -29.58 5.36
N ASP A 152 -3.90 -28.98 4.90
CA ASP A 152 -3.87 -28.27 3.62
C ASP A 152 -3.42 -26.82 3.87
N PHE A 153 -2.57 -26.31 3.00
CA PHE A 153 -2.09 -24.94 3.02
C PHE A 153 -2.48 -24.24 1.71
N VAL A 154 -3.04 -23.04 1.80
CA VAL A 154 -3.55 -22.28 0.64
C VAL A 154 -3.01 -20.86 0.71
N TYR A 155 -2.53 -20.32 -0.41
CA TYR A 155 -2.05 -18.95 -0.52
C TYR A 155 -2.53 -18.26 -1.79
N ALA A 156 -2.64 -16.94 -1.75
CA ALA A 156 -2.98 -16.15 -2.93
C ALA A 156 -2.64 -14.66 -2.76
N SER A 157 -2.54 -13.95 -3.89
CA SER A 157 -2.48 -12.49 -3.93
C SER A 157 -3.75 -11.84 -3.39
N GLU A 158 -4.92 -12.43 -3.67
CA GLU A 158 -6.24 -11.93 -3.23
C GLU A 158 -7.03 -13.00 -2.49
N ILE A 159 -7.80 -12.56 -1.47
CA ILE A 159 -8.55 -13.49 -0.62
C ILE A 159 -9.62 -14.24 -1.42
N LYS A 160 -10.24 -13.59 -2.43
CA LYS A 160 -11.26 -14.24 -3.28
C LYS A 160 -10.75 -15.52 -3.95
N SER A 161 -9.44 -15.64 -4.24
CA SER A 161 -8.85 -16.90 -4.72
C SER A 161 -8.87 -18.00 -3.67
N ILE A 162 -8.63 -17.65 -2.39
CA ILE A 162 -8.70 -18.62 -1.28
C ILE A 162 -10.14 -19.12 -1.09
N LEU A 163 -11.14 -18.24 -1.34
CA LEU A 163 -12.56 -18.61 -1.21
C LEU A 163 -13.00 -19.67 -2.22
N GLU A 164 -12.30 -19.81 -3.35
CA GLU A 164 -12.54 -20.84 -4.37
C GLU A 164 -11.94 -22.20 -3.99
N TYR A 165 -11.17 -22.31 -2.89
CA TYR A 165 -10.64 -23.60 -2.45
C TYR A 165 -11.74 -24.46 -1.82
N PRO A 166 -12.01 -25.69 -2.30
CA PRO A 166 -13.23 -26.44 -1.96
C PRO A 166 -13.42 -26.78 -0.49
N LYS A 167 -12.32 -26.86 0.29
CA LYS A 167 -12.37 -27.16 1.74
C LYS A 167 -12.41 -25.92 2.60
N PHE A 168 -12.33 -24.72 2.00
CA PHE A 168 -12.40 -23.48 2.76
C PHE A 168 -13.86 -23.16 3.13
N GLU A 169 -14.14 -23.10 4.42
CA GLU A 169 -15.42 -22.68 4.95
C GLU A 169 -15.41 -21.20 5.29
N LYS A 170 -16.17 -20.42 4.54
CA LYS A 170 -16.23 -18.97 4.71
C LYS A 170 -16.93 -18.58 6.02
N LYS A 171 -16.15 -18.10 7.00
CA LYS A 171 -16.61 -17.63 8.31
C LYS A 171 -16.22 -16.18 8.52
N PHE A 172 -17.14 -15.42 9.13
CA PHE A 172 -16.93 -14.00 9.42
C PHE A 172 -16.09 -13.80 10.68
N ASN A 173 -14.98 -13.07 10.57
CA ASN A 173 -14.09 -12.75 11.69
C ASN A 173 -14.57 -11.50 12.44
N ARG A 174 -15.12 -11.70 13.64
CA ARG A 174 -15.62 -10.61 14.49
C ARG A 174 -14.52 -9.68 15.03
N LYS A 175 -13.28 -10.20 15.21
CA LYS A 175 -12.13 -9.38 15.65
C LYS A 175 -11.76 -8.34 14.58
N ALA A 176 -11.88 -8.73 13.31
CA ALA A 176 -11.65 -7.81 12.20
C ALA A 176 -12.67 -6.66 12.18
N LEU A 177 -13.95 -6.94 12.51
CA LEU A 177 -14.97 -5.88 12.65
C LEU A 177 -14.60 -4.88 13.75
N ASP A 178 -14.16 -5.35 14.91
CA ASP A 178 -13.75 -4.47 16.02
C ASP A 178 -12.59 -3.56 15.60
N SER A 179 -11.54 -4.12 14.98
CA SER A 179 -10.41 -3.34 14.49
C SER A 179 -10.79 -2.38 13.35
N TYR A 180 -11.66 -2.81 12.43
CA TYR A 180 -12.20 -1.98 11.36
C TYR A 180 -12.97 -0.76 11.88
N LEU A 181 -13.81 -0.95 12.88
CA LEU A 181 -14.50 0.16 13.53
C LEU A 181 -13.54 1.17 14.15
N SER A 182 -12.37 0.72 14.62
CA SER A 182 -11.36 1.63 15.16
C SER A 182 -10.53 2.32 14.08
N PHE A 183 -10.20 1.65 12.97
CA PHE A 183 -9.17 2.07 12.00
C PHE A 183 -9.66 2.18 10.55
N GLN A 184 -10.92 1.90 10.26
CA GLN A 184 -11.50 1.87 8.89
C GLN A 184 -10.96 0.75 7.98
N TYR A 185 -10.13 -0.14 8.50
CA TYR A 185 -9.58 -1.35 7.86
C TYR A 185 -9.37 -2.45 8.90
N ALA A 186 -9.29 -3.73 8.47
CA ALA A 186 -8.85 -4.81 9.33
C ALA A 186 -7.36 -4.67 9.64
N VAL A 187 -6.97 -4.72 10.92
CA VAL A 187 -5.56 -4.59 11.31
C VAL A 187 -4.81 -5.91 11.02
N PRO A 188 -3.80 -5.89 10.13
CA PRO A 188 -3.03 -7.09 9.84
C PRO A 188 -2.34 -7.69 11.08
N PRO A 189 -2.16 -9.03 11.10
CA PRO A 189 -2.38 -10.01 10.04
C PRO A 189 -3.82 -10.48 9.86
N GLU A 190 -4.75 -10.12 10.76
CA GLU A 190 -6.14 -10.55 10.71
C GLU A 190 -6.85 -10.03 9.46
N THR A 191 -7.76 -10.86 8.92
CA THR A 191 -8.67 -10.50 7.84
C THR A 191 -10.12 -10.68 8.27
N PHE A 192 -11.08 -10.22 7.47
CA PHE A 192 -12.50 -10.42 7.72
C PHE A 192 -12.97 -11.87 7.52
N PHE A 193 -12.12 -12.73 6.99
CA PHE A 193 -12.37 -14.17 6.84
C PHE A 193 -11.60 -14.93 7.93
N GLU A 194 -12.32 -15.61 8.81
CA GLU A 194 -11.70 -16.35 9.92
C GLU A 194 -10.74 -17.43 9.40
N GLY A 195 -9.53 -17.44 9.94
CA GLY A 195 -8.46 -18.35 9.53
C GLY A 195 -7.68 -17.92 8.28
N VAL A 196 -8.03 -16.81 7.63
CA VAL A 196 -7.23 -16.22 6.56
C VAL A 196 -6.37 -15.08 7.10
N TYR A 197 -5.08 -15.15 6.87
CA TYR A 197 -4.10 -14.19 7.36
C TYR A 197 -3.37 -13.49 6.21
N CYS A 198 -2.98 -12.26 6.48
CA CYS A 198 -2.07 -11.52 5.62
C CYS A 198 -0.62 -11.80 6.06
N LEU A 199 0.25 -12.23 5.14
CA LEU A 199 1.68 -12.29 5.43
C LEU A 199 2.20 -10.86 5.64
N MET A 200 2.84 -10.62 6.78
CA MET A 200 3.27 -9.26 7.17
C MET A 200 4.41 -8.74 6.26
N PRO A 201 4.54 -7.41 6.09
CA PRO A 201 5.67 -6.81 5.39
C PRO A 201 7.02 -7.26 5.93
N GLY A 202 7.98 -7.52 5.05
CA GLY A 202 9.31 -7.95 5.45
C GLY A 202 9.35 -9.32 6.13
N HIS A 203 8.37 -10.19 5.83
CA HIS A 203 8.33 -11.55 6.34
C HIS A 203 8.39 -12.56 5.20
N TYR A 204 8.92 -13.73 5.51
CA TYR A 204 8.77 -14.93 4.74
C TYR A 204 8.10 -16.03 5.56
N LEU A 205 7.62 -17.04 4.87
CA LEU A 205 6.93 -18.20 5.42
C LEU A 205 7.50 -19.46 4.80
N TRP A 206 7.78 -20.47 5.63
CA TRP A 206 7.99 -21.84 5.23
C TRP A 206 6.75 -22.68 5.54
N TYR A 207 6.35 -23.51 4.61
CA TYR A 207 5.39 -24.57 4.85
C TYR A 207 6.02 -25.91 4.47
N LYS A 208 6.04 -26.84 5.41
CA LYS A 208 6.54 -28.21 5.24
C LYS A 208 5.87 -29.15 6.22
N ASP A 209 5.49 -30.34 5.76
CA ASP A 209 4.93 -31.42 6.58
C ASP A 209 3.72 -31.03 7.47
N GLY A 210 2.92 -30.05 7.04
CA GLY A 210 1.77 -29.53 7.77
C GLY A 210 2.10 -28.42 8.77
N GLU A 211 3.35 -27.99 8.88
CA GLU A 211 3.79 -26.92 9.76
C GLU A 211 4.03 -25.62 8.97
N VAL A 212 3.60 -24.49 9.56
CA VAL A 212 3.80 -23.13 9.05
C VAL A 212 4.74 -22.39 9.97
N GLU A 213 5.88 -21.94 9.45
CA GLU A 213 6.81 -21.09 10.17
C GLU A 213 6.92 -19.74 9.47
N THR A 214 6.77 -18.63 10.22
CA THR A 214 6.91 -17.28 9.69
C THR A 214 8.07 -16.55 10.34
N THR A 215 8.93 -15.96 9.54
CA THR A 215 10.12 -15.23 10.01
C THR A 215 10.19 -13.84 9.41
N ARG A 216 10.54 -12.84 10.24
CA ARG A 216 10.75 -11.48 9.80
C ARG A 216 12.21 -11.27 9.39
N TYR A 217 12.44 -10.92 8.11
CA TYR A 217 13.76 -10.59 7.59
C TYR A 217 14.05 -9.08 7.51
N PHE A 218 13.00 -8.24 7.60
CA PHE A 218 13.14 -6.78 7.56
C PHE A 218 12.18 -6.08 8.51
N GLU A 219 12.63 -5.01 9.13
CA GLU A 219 11.83 -4.08 9.93
C GLU A 219 12.20 -2.63 9.57
N ALA A 220 11.20 -1.80 9.32
CA ALA A 220 11.39 -0.38 9.03
C ALA A 220 11.78 0.39 10.31
N ARG A 221 13.06 0.37 10.67
CA ARG A 221 13.61 1.05 11.85
C ARG A 221 14.24 2.38 11.48
N PHE A 222 14.00 3.40 12.32
CA PHE A 222 14.62 4.69 12.20
C PHE A 222 15.93 4.71 13.00
N ASN A 223 16.98 5.28 12.39
CA ASN A 223 18.28 5.47 13.00
C ASN A 223 18.80 6.88 12.64
N PRO A 224 18.23 7.96 13.23
CA PRO A 224 18.56 9.33 12.85
C PRO A 224 20.01 9.68 13.18
N ASP A 225 20.69 10.29 12.20
CA ASP A 225 21.98 10.93 12.35
C ASP A 225 21.75 12.38 12.80
N GLU A 226 21.86 12.65 14.11
CA GLU A 226 21.55 13.96 14.69
C GLU A 226 22.52 15.07 14.25
N GLU A 227 23.70 14.73 13.72
CA GLU A 227 24.71 15.66 13.22
C GLU A 227 24.45 16.06 11.75
N MET A 228 23.57 15.36 11.04
CA MET A 228 23.27 15.63 9.62
C MET A 228 22.79 17.06 9.43
N THR A 229 23.41 17.75 8.48
CA THR A 229 23.03 19.12 8.08
C THR A 229 21.82 19.10 7.13
N GLU A 230 21.17 20.26 6.96
CA GLU A 230 20.07 20.41 6.01
C GLU A 230 20.53 20.19 4.57
N GLU A 231 21.66 20.78 4.18
CA GLU A 231 22.23 20.67 2.84
C GLU A 231 22.56 19.21 2.50
N GLU A 232 23.23 18.51 3.41
CA GLU A 232 23.54 17.09 3.24
C GLU A 232 22.28 16.23 3.13
N ALA A 233 21.25 16.49 3.93
CA ALA A 233 19.97 15.80 3.84
C ALA A 233 19.29 15.99 2.50
N VAL A 234 19.26 17.24 2.01
CA VAL A 234 18.66 17.58 0.70
C VAL A 234 19.40 16.88 -0.43
N ASP A 235 20.73 16.90 -0.45
CA ASP A 235 21.54 16.25 -1.49
C ASP A 235 21.39 14.72 -1.47
N ARG A 236 21.35 14.11 -0.29
CA ARG A 236 21.12 12.65 -0.13
C ARG A 236 19.73 12.27 -0.62
N ILE A 237 18.69 13.05 -0.29
CA ILE A 237 17.32 12.80 -0.73
C ILE A 237 17.24 12.90 -2.25
N GLU A 238 17.72 13.97 -2.84
CA GLU A 238 17.70 14.19 -4.30
C GLU A 238 18.35 13.01 -5.03
N LYS A 239 19.58 12.67 -4.66
CA LYS A 239 20.36 11.60 -5.29
C LYS A 239 19.69 10.23 -5.18
N VAL A 240 19.20 9.87 -3.99
CA VAL A 240 18.57 8.56 -3.79
C VAL A 240 17.22 8.48 -4.47
N PHE A 241 16.46 9.58 -4.51
CA PHE A 241 15.14 9.60 -5.11
C PHE A 241 15.22 9.55 -6.63
N GLU A 242 16.13 10.30 -7.27
CA GLU A 242 16.42 10.17 -8.69
C GLU A 242 16.80 8.73 -9.07
N ASN A 243 17.71 8.12 -8.31
CA ASN A 243 18.09 6.71 -8.52
C ASN A 243 16.88 5.78 -8.37
N SER A 244 16.02 6.02 -7.39
CA SER A 244 14.81 5.22 -7.17
C SER A 244 13.82 5.37 -8.34
N VAL A 245 13.49 6.59 -8.75
CA VAL A 245 12.56 6.80 -9.87
C VAL A 245 13.10 6.13 -11.13
N ASN A 246 14.40 6.26 -11.43
CA ASN A 246 15.02 5.60 -12.58
C ASN A 246 14.97 4.08 -12.50
N ALA A 247 15.14 3.50 -11.31
CA ALA A 247 14.97 2.05 -11.11
C ALA A 247 13.52 1.60 -11.35
N HIS A 248 12.54 2.41 -10.90
CA HIS A 248 11.12 2.10 -11.06
C HIS A 248 10.59 2.30 -12.49
N LYS A 249 11.37 2.90 -13.40
CA LYS A 249 11.02 3.03 -14.83
C LYS A 249 11.36 1.81 -15.66
N ILE A 250 12.06 0.82 -15.13
CA ILE A 250 12.48 -0.38 -15.89
C ILE A 250 11.23 -1.13 -16.37
N ALA A 251 10.98 -1.11 -17.66
CA ALA A 251 9.86 -1.78 -18.34
C ALA A 251 10.13 -1.85 -19.83
N ASP A 252 9.53 -2.83 -20.52
CA ASP A 252 9.49 -2.92 -21.99
C ASP A 252 8.18 -2.31 -22.57
N VAL A 253 7.41 -1.64 -21.71
CA VAL A 253 6.17 -0.94 -22.02
C VAL A 253 6.24 0.50 -21.53
N GLU A 254 5.34 1.35 -22.04
CA GLU A 254 5.25 2.75 -21.60
C GLU A 254 4.90 2.84 -20.12
N VAL A 255 5.56 3.78 -19.41
CA VAL A 255 5.38 4.05 -17.98
C VAL A 255 4.84 5.47 -17.79
N GLY A 256 3.69 5.60 -17.17
CA GLY A 256 3.08 6.88 -16.81
C GLY A 256 3.27 7.26 -15.35
N CYS A 257 2.62 8.33 -14.91
CA CYS A 257 2.65 8.80 -13.53
C CYS A 257 1.29 9.35 -13.09
N PHE A 258 0.85 9.00 -11.88
CA PHE A 258 -0.25 9.71 -11.26
C PHE A 258 0.22 11.09 -10.81
N LEU A 259 -0.54 12.11 -11.16
CA LEU A 259 -0.25 13.50 -10.82
C LEU A 259 -1.39 14.10 -10.03
N SER A 260 -1.11 14.60 -8.84
CA SER A 260 -2.03 15.40 -8.04
C SER A 260 -1.44 16.79 -7.83
N SER A 261 -2.13 17.62 -7.08
CA SER A 261 -1.57 18.91 -6.66
C SER A 261 -0.54 18.82 -5.53
N GLY A 262 -0.30 17.61 -4.99
CA GLY A 262 0.59 17.37 -3.86
C GLY A 262 2.06 17.29 -4.27
N VAL A 263 2.96 17.67 -3.36
CA VAL A 263 4.41 17.63 -3.60
C VAL A 263 4.93 16.24 -3.97
N ASP A 264 4.34 15.17 -3.45
CA ASP A 264 4.82 13.80 -3.62
C ASP A 264 4.73 13.33 -5.07
N SER A 265 3.52 13.32 -5.63
CA SER A 265 3.28 12.97 -7.03
C SER A 265 3.94 13.96 -8.00
N SER A 266 3.95 15.24 -7.62
CA SER A 266 4.65 16.27 -8.41
C SER A 266 6.15 16.00 -8.47
N TYR A 267 6.79 15.60 -7.37
CA TYR A 267 8.21 15.30 -7.34
C TYR A 267 8.56 14.06 -8.15
N VAL A 268 7.71 13.01 -8.10
CA VAL A 268 7.86 11.85 -9.01
C VAL A 268 7.77 12.32 -10.47
N SER A 269 6.77 13.13 -10.82
CA SER A 269 6.52 13.54 -12.22
C SER A 269 7.63 14.40 -12.83
N THR A 270 8.44 15.12 -12.03
CA THR A 270 9.55 15.93 -12.54
C THR A 270 10.67 15.12 -13.18
N TYR A 271 10.73 13.82 -12.92
CA TYR A 271 11.68 12.91 -13.56
C TYR A 271 11.13 12.23 -14.84
N PHE A 272 9.94 12.65 -15.29
CA PHE A 272 9.27 12.12 -16.47
C PHE A 272 9.20 13.20 -17.56
N ALA A 273 10.24 13.35 -18.37
CA ALA A 273 10.15 14.09 -19.60
C ALA A 273 9.44 13.23 -20.67
N ASP A 274 8.55 13.84 -21.46
CA ASP A 274 7.88 13.21 -22.61
C ASP A 274 7.00 11.97 -22.28
N GLN A 275 6.40 11.92 -21.08
CA GLN A 275 5.54 10.81 -20.67
C GLN A 275 4.16 11.28 -20.21
N LYS A 276 3.22 10.31 -20.02
CA LYS A 276 1.83 10.60 -19.69
C LYS A 276 1.60 10.71 -18.20
N THR A 277 0.78 11.66 -17.80
CA THR A 277 0.35 11.85 -16.42
C THR A 277 -1.18 11.83 -16.32
N PHE A 278 -1.69 11.37 -15.18
CA PHE A 278 -3.11 11.11 -14.99
C PHE A 278 -3.61 11.74 -13.70
N THR A 279 -4.76 12.41 -13.76
CA THR A 279 -5.42 13.04 -12.61
C THR A 279 -6.92 12.85 -12.68
N VAL A 280 -7.57 12.68 -11.53
CA VAL A 280 -9.01 12.75 -11.40
C VAL A 280 -9.40 13.87 -10.44
N GLY A 281 -10.58 14.44 -10.64
CA GLY A 281 -11.21 15.40 -9.75
C GLY A 281 -12.68 15.04 -9.56
N PHE A 282 -13.37 15.76 -8.66
CA PHE A 282 -14.81 15.59 -8.49
C PHE A 282 -15.56 16.78 -9.09
N ASP A 283 -16.69 16.49 -9.74
CA ASP A 283 -17.61 17.51 -10.23
C ASP A 283 -18.40 18.16 -9.07
N PHE A 284 -17.64 18.76 -8.16
CA PHE A 284 -18.20 19.38 -6.95
C PHE A 284 -17.33 20.54 -6.45
N GLY A 285 -17.22 21.60 -7.28
CA GLY A 285 -16.52 22.83 -6.91
C GLY A 285 -14.99 22.70 -6.78
N GLU A 286 -14.29 23.81 -6.83
CA GLU A 286 -12.82 23.90 -6.91
C GLU A 286 -12.09 23.22 -5.75
N LYS A 287 -12.68 23.18 -4.55
CA LYS A 287 -12.06 22.54 -3.37
C LYS A 287 -11.82 21.03 -3.53
N TYR A 288 -12.63 20.39 -4.37
CA TYR A 288 -12.60 18.95 -4.61
C TYR A 288 -12.06 18.60 -6.00
N ASN A 289 -11.48 19.58 -6.71
CA ASN A 289 -10.98 19.44 -8.06
C ASN A 289 -9.53 19.93 -8.16
N GLU A 290 -8.58 19.01 -8.24
CA GLU A 290 -7.16 19.31 -8.34
C GLU A 290 -6.66 19.36 -9.80
N ILE A 291 -7.53 19.14 -10.78
CA ILE A 291 -7.17 19.04 -12.21
C ILE A 291 -6.46 20.32 -12.70
N SER A 292 -6.95 21.48 -12.32
CA SER A 292 -6.35 22.76 -12.75
C SER A 292 -4.89 22.92 -12.28
N TRP A 293 -4.58 22.46 -11.08
CA TRP A 293 -3.22 22.47 -10.54
C TRP A 293 -2.31 21.47 -11.26
N ALA A 294 -2.79 20.23 -11.43
CA ALA A 294 -2.06 19.19 -12.12
C ALA A 294 -1.77 19.58 -13.57
N LYS A 295 -2.75 20.13 -14.28
CA LYS A 295 -2.60 20.66 -15.65
C LYS A 295 -1.56 21.79 -15.73
N ASN A 296 -1.59 22.75 -14.83
CA ASN A 296 -0.59 23.83 -14.79
C ASN A 296 0.83 23.30 -14.57
N LEU A 297 1.00 22.28 -13.75
CA LEU A 297 2.30 21.65 -13.53
C LEU A 297 2.73 20.86 -14.77
N SER A 298 1.83 20.05 -15.35
CA SER A 298 2.15 19.23 -16.53
C SER A 298 2.60 20.10 -17.73
N GLU A 299 1.94 21.24 -17.94
CA GLU A 299 2.36 22.22 -18.96
C GLU A 299 3.78 22.77 -18.71
N LYS A 300 4.14 23.01 -17.42
CA LYS A 300 5.47 23.54 -17.05
C LYS A 300 6.59 22.51 -17.18
N ILE A 301 6.31 21.25 -16.90
CA ILE A 301 7.31 20.17 -17.02
C ILE A 301 7.30 19.48 -18.39
N GLY A 302 6.38 19.89 -19.29
CA GLY A 302 6.32 19.41 -20.68
C GLY A 302 5.86 17.96 -20.83
N VAL A 303 4.89 17.51 -20.00
CA VAL A 303 4.33 16.14 -20.06
C VAL A 303 2.89 16.16 -20.56
N GLU A 304 2.51 15.10 -21.27
CA GLU A 304 1.12 14.86 -21.67
C GLU A 304 0.24 14.59 -20.44
N HIS A 305 -0.97 15.17 -20.38
CA HIS A 305 -1.78 15.12 -19.18
C HIS A 305 -3.23 14.76 -19.49
N HIS A 306 -3.70 13.66 -18.91
CA HIS A 306 -5.06 13.13 -19.03
C HIS A 306 -5.84 13.32 -17.74
N THR A 307 -7.12 13.66 -17.86
CA THR A 307 -7.97 13.96 -16.71
C THR A 307 -9.35 13.34 -16.84
N HIS A 308 -9.95 12.97 -15.70
CA HIS A 308 -11.34 12.57 -15.62
C HIS A 308 -12.04 13.27 -14.45
N LEU A 309 -13.25 13.74 -14.66
CA LEU A 309 -14.07 14.42 -13.66
C LEU A 309 -15.17 13.46 -13.17
N ILE A 310 -15.06 12.99 -11.95
CA ILE A 310 -15.96 12.00 -11.34
C ILE A 310 -17.23 12.69 -10.87
N SER A 311 -18.38 12.29 -11.39
CA SER A 311 -19.68 12.70 -10.91
C SER A 311 -20.06 12.01 -9.59
N SER A 312 -21.01 12.57 -8.86
CA SER A 312 -21.53 11.91 -7.64
C SER A 312 -22.17 10.55 -7.94
N GLU A 313 -22.79 10.39 -9.10
CA GLU A 313 -23.42 9.15 -9.53
C GLU A 313 -22.39 8.06 -9.81
N GLU A 314 -21.37 8.36 -10.63
CA GLU A 314 -20.26 7.44 -10.87
C GLU A 314 -19.60 6.98 -9.56
N PHE A 315 -19.40 7.93 -8.63
CA PHE A 315 -18.78 7.60 -7.35
C PHE A 315 -19.61 6.58 -6.54
N TRP A 316 -20.93 6.84 -6.36
CA TRP A 316 -21.79 5.96 -5.57
C TRP A 316 -22.05 4.62 -6.25
N ASP A 317 -22.17 4.60 -7.56
CA ASP A 317 -22.36 3.39 -8.35
C ASP A 317 -21.11 2.49 -8.34
N ALA A 318 -19.90 3.08 -8.22
CA ALA A 318 -18.66 2.32 -8.13
C ALA A 318 -18.42 1.69 -6.76
N VAL A 319 -19.14 2.07 -5.67
CA VAL A 319 -18.88 1.55 -4.32
C VAL A 319 -18.93 0.02 -4.26
N PRO A 320 -19.93 -0.69 -4.80
CA PRO A 320 -19.95 -2.14 -4.76
C PRO A 320 -18.76 -2.77 -5.51
N THR A 321 -18.42 -2.27 -6.70
CA THR A 321 -17.29 -2.75 -7.51
C THR A 321 -15.97 -2.59 -6.77
N VAL A 322 -15.74 -1.42 -6.18
CA VAL A 322 -14.54 -1.14 -5.39
C VAL A 322 -14.45 -2.07 -4.19
N GLN A 323 -15.55 -2.27 -3.44
CA GLN A 323 -15.55 -3.17 -2.28
C GLN A 323 -15.38 -4.65 -2.67
N TYR A 324 -15.84 -5.07 -3.83
CA TYR A 324 -15.55 -6.39 -4.37
C TYR A 324 -14.06 -6.60 -4.65
N HIS A 325 -13.40 -5.64 -5.30
CA HIS A 325 -11.97 -5.73 -5.60
C HIS A 325 -11.08 -5.55 -4.37
N MET A 326 -11.57 -4.89 -3.32
CA MET A 326 -10.83 -4.75 -2.05
C MET A 326 -10.71 -6.06 -1.27
N ASP A 327 -11.53 -7.09 -1.51
CA ASP A 327 -11.70 -8.32 -0.72
C ASP A 327 -12.19 -8.09 0.71
N GLN A 328 -11.78 -7.01 1.33
CA GLN A 328 -12.11 -6.61 2.70
C GLN A 328 -12.67 -5.18 2.71
N PRO A 329 -13.57 -4.83 3.64
CA PRO A 329 -14.08 -3.47 3.65
C PRO A 329 -12.96 -2.48 3.97
N LEU A 330 -12.84 -1.45 3.13
CA LEU A 330 -11.97 -0.31 3.36
C LEU A 330 -12.78 0.97 3.27
N ALA A 331 -12.85 1.70 4.38
CA ALA A 331 -13.71 2.88 4.46
C ALA A 331 -13.01 4.20 4.11
N ASP A 332 -11.80 4.16 3.55
CA ASP A 332 -11.21 5.35 2.97
C ASP A 332 -11.88 5.66 1.61
N PRO A 333 -12.63 6.78 1.48
CA PRO A 333 -13.34 7.08 0.25
C PRO A 333 -12.39 7.40 -0.93
N SER A 334 -11.11 7.68 -0.67
CA SER A 334 -10.11 7.92 -1.73
C SER A 334 -9.82 6.68 -2.58
N CYS A 335 -10.17 5.46 -2.09
CA CYS A 335 -10.04 4.23 -2.88
C CYS A 335 -10.87 4.28 -4.17
N ILE A 336 -12.05 4.93 -4.15
CA ILE A 336 -12.90 5.09 -5.34
C ILE A 336 -12.24 6.03 -6.35
N ALA A 337 -11.67 7.14 -5.89
CA ALA A 337 -10.95 8.04 -6.78
C ALA A 337 -9.71 7.36 -7.40
N LEU A 338 -9.00 6.54 -6.60
CA LEU A 338 -7.86 5.77 -7.08
C LEU A 338 -8.28 4.70 -8.11
N TYR A 339 -9.47 4.11 -7.96
CA TYR A 339 -10.05 3.23 -8.97
C TYR A 339 -10.26 3.96 -10.30
N PHE A 340 -10.84 5.17 -10.29
CA PHE A 340 -11.08 5.93 -11.52
C PHE A 340 -9.80 6.45 -12.18
N VAL A 341 -8.81 6.94 -11.42
CA VAL A 341 -7.53 7.35 -12.01
C VAL A 341 -6.76 6.16 -12.58
N SER A 342 -6.88 4.99 -11.94
CA SER A 342 -6.29 3.76 -12.45
C SER A 342 -7.00 3.28 -13.74
N ARG A 343 -8.32 3.39 -13.78
CA ARG A 343 -9.10 3.11 -14.99
C ARG A 343 -8.72 4.04 -16.14
N LEU A 344 -8.63 5.35 -15.88
CA LEU A 344 -8.17 6.31 -16.86
C LEU A 344 -6.78 5.94 -17.39
N ALA A 345 -5.81 5.71 -16.52
CA ALA A 345 -4.45 5.40 -16.91
C ALA A 345 -4.31 4.07 -17.67
N SER A 346 -5.13 3.07 -17.32
CA SER A 346 -5.06 1.75 -17.95
C SER A 346 -5.42 1.75 -19.45
N HIS A 347 -6.08 2.78 -19.96
CA HIS A 347 -6.33 2.94 -21.40
C HIS A 347 -5.06 3.34 -22.17
N TYR A 348 -4.08 3.95 -21.49
CA TYR A 348 -2.90 4.51 -22.12
C TYR A 348 -1.63 3.70 -21.81
N VAL A 349 -1.44 3.30 -20.54
CA VAL A 349 -0.20 2.66 -20.07
C VAL A 349 -0.49 1.40 -19.27
N LYS A 350 0.51 0.50 -19.14
CA LYS A 350 0.45 -0.68 -18.26
C LYS A 350 1.09 -0.46 -16.89
N VAL A 351 1.91 0.58 -16.76
CA VAL A 351 2.68 0.89 -15.54
C VAL A 351 2.51 2.36 -15.20
N VAL A 352 2.28 2.66 -13.93
CA VAL A 352 2.28 4.03 -13.40
C VAL A 352 3.11 4.15 -12.14
N LEU A 353 3.76 5.30 -11.96
CA LEU A 353 4.41 5.67 -10.71
C LEU A 353 3.48 6.54 -9.87
N SER A 354 3.57 6.38 -8.55
CA SER A 354 2.77 7.14 -7.57
C SER A 354 3.63 7.69 -6.44
N GLY A 355 3.13 8.71 -5.76
CA GLY A 355 3.77 9.36 -4.61
C GLY A 355 3.51 8.70 -3.25
N GLU A 356 2.94 7.49 -3.20
CA GLU A 356 2.60 6.80 -1.96
C GLU A 356 3.85 6.51 -1.09
N GLY A 357 3.69 6.56 0.23
CA GLY A 357 4.75 6.32 1.20
C GLY A 357 5.57 7.56 1.58
N ALA A 358 5.49 8.65 0.83
CA ALA A 358 6.22 9.87 1.13
C ALA A 358 5.84 10.49 2.48
N ASP A 359 4.57 10.47 2.84
CA ASP A 359 4.06 11.01 4.10
C ASP A 359 4.59 10.23 5.31
N GLU A 360 4.58 8.93 5.23
CA GLU A 360 5.01 8.05 6.30
C GLU A 360 6.53 8.12 6.52
N LEU A 361 7.30 8.14 5.43
CA LEU A 361 8.76 8.13 5.51
C LEU A 361 9.33 9.50 5.89
N PHE A 362 8.83 10.57 5.30
CA PHE A 362 9.38 11.91 5.46
C PHE A 362 8.59 12.80 6.44
N GLY A 363 7.58 12.25 7.12
CA GLY A 363 6.81 12.99 8.14
C GLY A 363 5.85 14.00 7.56
N GLY A 364 4.98 13.59 6.63
CA GLY A 364 4.10 14.47 5.86
C GLY A 364 2.76 14.81 6.50
N TYR A 365 2.29 14.04 7.45
CA TYR A 365 0.99 14.30 8.08
C TYR A 365 1.06 15.42 9.10
N THR A 366 0.09 16.33 9.05
CA THR A 366 0.02 17.47 9.97
C THR A 366 -0.11 17.06 11.44
N CYS A 367 -0.68 15.87 11.71
CA CYS A 367 -0.78 15.32 13.05
C CYS A 367 0.58 14.98 13.69
N TYR A 368 1.66 14.83 12.90
CA TYR A 368 3.01 14.62 13.42
C TYR A 368 3.62 15.89 14.04
N ASN A 369 3.10 17.06 13.66
CA ASN A 369 3.58 18.33 14.18
C ASN A 369 2.91 18.69 15.51
N ASP A 370 3.23 17.91 16.55
CA ASP A 370 2.73 18.19 17.90
C ASP A 370 3.37 19.44 18.52
N PRO A 371 2.55 20.33 19.10
CA PRO A 371 3.08 21.51 19.77
C PRO A 371 4.02 21.13 20.92
N ARG A 372 5.23 21.67 20.94
CA ARG A 372 6.20 21.47 22.04
C ARG A 372 5.62 21.79 23.42
N VAL A 373 4.61 22.65 23.45
CA VAL A 373 3.84 23.00 24.67
C VAL A 373 3.22 21.77 25.32
N PHE A 374 2.85 20.74 24.56
CA PHE A 374 2.29 19.48 25.14
C PHE A 374 3.34 18.79 26.03
N LYS A 375 4.56 18.68 25.57
CA LYS A 375 5.65 18.08 26.37
C LYS A 375 5.95 18.89 27.64
N ILE A 376 6.02 20.20 27.50
CA ILE A 376 6.23 21.12 28.63
C ILE A 376 5.08 20.96 29.65
N TYR A 377 3.83 21.00 29.17
CA TYR A 377 2.65 20.80 30.03
C TYR A 377 2.66 19.43 30.72
N GLN A 378 2.99 18.37 29.99
CA GLN A 378 3.06 17.01 30.54
C GLN A 378 4.19 16.81 31.54
N THR A 379 5.28 17.58 31.45
CA THR A 379 6.40 17.57 32.41
C THR A 379 6.03 18.28 33.69
N ILE A 380 5.33 19.43 33.59
CA ILE A 380 5.00 20.29 34.73
C ILE A 380 3.77 19.75 35.49
N VAL A 381 2.73 19.27 34.76
CA VAL A 381 1.44 18.87 35.37
C VAL A 381 1.44 17.35 35.61
N PRO A 382 1.35 16.89 36.88
CA PRO A 382 1.27 15.46 37.19
C PRO A 382 0.10 14.75 36.50
N HIS A 383 0.29 13.47 36.17
CA HIS A 383 -0.68 12.68 35.42
C HIS A 383 -2.07 12.63 36.08
N CYS A 384 -2.15 12.54 37.40
CA CYS A 384 -3.45 12.55 38.12
C CYS A 384 -4.22 13.86 37.90
N ILE A 385 -3.54 15.00 37.91
CA ILE A 385 -4.14 16.33 37.66
C ILE A 385 -4.59 16.41 36.19
N ARG A 386 -3.77 15.93 35.25
CA ARG A 386 -4.13 15.88 33.82
C ARG A 386 -5.37 15.01 33.57
N LYS A 387 -5.47 13.85 34.23
CA LYS A 387 -6.69 13.01 34.18
C LYS A 387 -7.95 13.77 34.66
N ALA A 388 -7.84 14.51 35.77
CA ALA A 388 -8.96 15.32 36.28
C ALA A 388 -9.34 16.45 35.30
N ILE A 389 -8.36 17.20 34.77
CA ILE A 389 -8.59 18.23 33.76
C ILE A 389 -9.27 17.65 32.52
N ARG A 390 -8.77 16.51 32.00
CA ARG A 390 -9.38 15.82 30.86
C ARG A 390 -10.86 15.44 31.13
N ALA A 391 -11.15 14.91 32.32
CA ALA A 391 -12.51 14.52 32.68
C ALA A 391 -13.46 15.73 32.74
N ILE A 392 -12.98 16.89 33.20
CA ILE A 392 -13.73 18.15 33.20
C ILE A 392 -13.91 18.64 31.75
N CYS A 393 -12.83 18.70 30.96
CA CYS A 393 -12.90 19.19 29.57
C CYS A 393 -13.87 18.37 28.71
N ARG A 394 -13.94 17.04 28.91
CA ARG A 394 -14.88 16.18 28.18
C ARG A 394 -16.36 16.46 28.47
N LYS A 395 -16.67 17.10 29.60
CA LYS A 395 -18.04 17.49 29.96
C LYS A 395 -18.40 18.89 29.46
N LEU A 396 -17.44 19.68 29.01
CA LEU A 396 -17.69 21.02 28.47
C LEU A 396 -18.27 20.93 27.06
N PRO A 397 -19.10 21.88 26.64
CA PRO A 397 -19.53 21.99 25.25
C PRO A 397 -18.35 22.20 24.31
N ASP A 398 -18.58 22.09 23.01
CA ASP A 398 -17.53 22.25 21.99
C ASP A 398 -17.11 23.72 21.90
N ILE A 399 -16.08 24.08 22.67
CA ILE A 399 -15.47 25.39 22.71
C ILE A 399 -14.06 25.37 22.15
N LYS A 400 -13.65 26.44 21.50
CA LYS A 400 -12.32 26.59 20.91
C LYS A 400 -11.22 26.32 21.95
N GLY A 401 -10.35 25.36 21.68
CA GLY A 401 -9.23 24.97 22.54
C GLY A 401 -9.51 23.79 23.48
N ARG A 402 -10.76 23.33 23.64
CA ARG A 402 -11.11 22.15 24.45
C ARG A 402 -10.34 20.91 24.01
N ASP A 403 -10.42 20.56 22.72
CA ASP A 403 -9.78 19.38 22.18
C ASP A 403 -8.25 19.47 22.19
N TYR A 404 -7.71 20.68 22.03
CA TYR A 404 -6.29 20.94 22.20
C TYR A 404 -5.83 20.63 23.63
N LEU A 405 -6.59 21.04 24.66
CA LEU A 405 -6.28 20.76 26.05
C LEU A 405 -6.47 19.27 26.39
N ILE A 406 -7.50 18.61 25.84
CA ILE A 406 -7.71 17.17 25.98
C ILE A 406 -6.50 16.42 25.42
N ARG A 407 -6.05 16.75 24.19
CA ARG A 407 -4.84 16.17 23.57
C ARG A 407 -3.58 16.42 24.41
N ALA A 408 -3.42 17.59 24.99
CA ALA A 408 -2.27 17.91 25.84
C ALA A 408 -2.26 17.09 27.15
N CYS A 409 -3.43 16.68 27.66
CA CYS A 409 -3.54 15.88 28.89
C CYS A 409 -3.08 14.44 28.70
N ASP A 410 -3.20 13.88 27.49
CA ASP A 410 -2.94 12.47 27.23
C ASP A 410 -1.48 12.21 26.84
N LYS A 411 -0.97 11.03 27.21
CA LYS A 411 0.28 10.52 26.64
C LYS A 411 0.09 10.26 25.13
N LEU A 412 1.20 10.15 24.41
CA LEU A 412 1.16 9.90 22.98
C LEU A 412 0.36 8.62 22.66
N GLU A 413 0.63 7.56 23.35
CA GLU A 413 0.04 6.24 23.15
C GLU A 413 -1.50 6.21 23.40
N GLU A 414 -2.01 7.15 24.19
CA GLU A 414 -3.43 7.30 24.46
C GLU A 414 -4.16 8.19 23.42
N ARG A 415 -3.45 9.16 22.82
CA ARG A 415 -4.04 10.15 21.92
C ARG A 415 -3.81 9.90 20.44
N TYR A 416 -2.73 9.19 20.10
CA TYR A 416 -2.41 8.83 18.73
C TYR A 416 -2.44 7.31 18.58
N ILE A 417 -3.48 6.78 18.02
CA ILE A 417 -3.70 5.36 17.77
C ILE A 417 -3.74 5.04 16.28
N GLY A 418 -3.28 5.95 15.44
CA GLY A 418 -3.20 5.84 13.99
C GLY A 418 -3.98 6.93 13.27
N ASN A 419 -3.63 7.13 12.03
CA ASN A 419 -4.14 8.23 11.19
C ASN A 419 -5.64 8.07 10.86
N ALA A 420 -6.12 6.83 10.76
CA ALA A 420 -7.51 6.50 10.44
C ALA A 420 -8.45 6.33 11.65
N PHE A 421 -8.03 6.70 12.85
CA PHE A 421 -8.83 6.48 14.05
C PHE A 421 -10.27 7.00 13.90
N MET A 422 -11.26 6.15 14.22
CA MET A 422 -12.69 6.44 14.03
C MET A 422 -13.52 6.32 15.31
N TYR A 423 -13.62 5.11 15.88
CA TYR A 423 -14.45 4.85 17.05
C TYR A 423 -13.62 4.46 18.25
N ASP A 424 -13.85 5.13 19.38
CA ASP A 424 -13.32 4.70 20.68
C ASP A 424 -14.09 3.50 21.26
N TYR A 425 -13.56 2.92 22.32
CA TYR A 425 -14.15 1.78 23.01
C TYR A 425 -15.62 2.01 23.38
N LYS A 426 -15.96 3.16 23.96
CA LYS A 426 -17.31 3.48 24.40
C LYS A 426 -18.26 3.60 23.21
N GLN A 427 -17.84 4.27 22.15
CA GLN A 427 -18.64 4.42 20.93
C GLN A 427 -18.92 3.05 20.27
N LYS A 428 -17.92 2.14 20.26
CA LYS A 428 -18.13 0.77 19.78
C LYS A 428 -19.13 0.00 20.65
N GLN A 429 -19.07 0.13 21.96
CA GLN A 429 -20.05 -0.50 22.85
C GLN A 429 -21.48 0.00 22.64
N GLU A 430 -21.69 1.28 22.35
CA GLU A 430 -22.99 1.87 22.05
C GLU A 430 -23.52 1.46 20.67
N LEU A 431 -22.60 1.28 19.73
CA LEU A 431 -22.90 0.96 18.33
C LEU A 431 -23.20 -0.51 18.09
N LEU A 432 -22.41 -1.40 18.69
CA LEU A 432 -22.48 -2.83 18.41
C LEU A 432 -23.68 -3.51 19.07
N LYS A 433 -24.32 -4.41 18.33
CA LYS A 433 -25.37 -5.29 18.87
C LYS A 433 -24.83 -6.27 19.93
N ASP A 434 -23.59 -6.71 19.72
CA ASP A 434 -22.83 -7.50 20.67
C ASP A 434 -21.61 -6.69 21.15
N PRO A 435 -21.77 -5.93 22.26
CA PRO A 435 -20.69 -5.09 22.79
C PRO A 435 -19.48 -5.86 23.32
N SER A 436 -19.60 -7.18 23.52
CA SER A 436 -18.52 -8.02 24.06
C SER A 436 -17.31 -8.14 23.12
N ILE A 437 -17.51 -7.89 21.82
CA ILE A 437 -16.40 -7.91 20.85
C ILE A 437 -15.58 -6.62 20.87
N ALA A 438 -16.10 -5.54 21.48
CA ALA A 438 -15.39 -4.27 21.52
C ALA A 438 -14.12 -4.37 22.36
N THR A 439 -13.00 -3.92 21.82
CA THR A 439 -11.72 -3.80 22.54
C THR A 439 -11.25 -2.34 22.53
N ARG A 440 -10.31 -2.00 23.39
CA ARG A 440 -9.70 -0.66 23.36
C ARG A 440 -8.78 -0.56 22.15
N PRO A 441 -8.91 0.47 21.30
CA PRO A 441 -8.00 0.65 20.15
C PRO A 441 -6.52 0.68 20.55
N GLN A 442 -6.21 1.16 21.76
CA GLN A 442 -4.86 1.20 22.32
C GLN A 442 -4.26 -0.21 22.52
N ASP A 443 -5.07 -1.23 22.71
CA ASP A 443 -4.57 -2.60 22.90
C ASP A 443 -3.97 -3.14 21.60
N LEU A 444 -4.52 -2.76 20.46
CA LEU A 444 -3.99 -3.10 19.13
C LEU A 444 -2.67 -2.37 18.80
N THR A 445 -2.51 -1.14 19.29
CA THR A 445 -1.29 -0.33 19.02
C THR A 445 -0.16 -0.55 20.03
N ARG A 446 -0.46 -1.18 21.20
CA ARG A 446 0.48 -1.35 22.31
C ARG A 446 1.78 -2.03 21.90
N LYS A 447 1.72 -3.11 21.11
CA LYS A 447 2.90 -3.82 20.63
C LYS A 447 3.85 -2.94 19.79
N TYR A 448 3.30 -2.08 18.95
CA TYR A 448 4.10 -1.16 18.13
C TYR A 448 4.75 -0.08 18.98
N TYR A 449 4.01 0.54 19.92
CA TYR A 449 4.56 1.52 20.86
C TYR A 449 5.65 0.92 21.75
N TYR A 450 5.53 -0.35 22.16
CA TYR A 450 6.58 -1.02 22.90
C TYR A 450 7.86 -1.18 22.07
N ARG A 451 7.76 -1.57 20.81
CA ARG A 451 8.91 -1.71 19.90
C ARG A 451 9.61 -0.38 19.65
N CYS A 452 8.86 0.70 19.45
CA CYS A 452 9.42 2.04 19.17
C CYS A 452 9.59 2.93 20.41
N ARG A 453 9.54 2.37 21.63
CA ARG A 453 9.54 3.15 22.89
C ARG A 453 10.75 4.10 23.08
N LYS A 454 11.88 3.83 22.42
CA LYS A 454 13.09 4.65 22.49
C LYS A 454 13.08 5.84 21.53
N TYR A 455 12.15 5.89 20.59
CA TYR A 455 12.05 6.98 19.60
C TYR A 455 11.40 8.23 20.22
N ASP A 456 11.61 9.37 19.58
CA ASP A 456 10.83 10.58 19.85
C ASP A 456 9.38 10.42 19.37
N ASP A 457 8.49 11.36 19.75
CA ASP A 457 7.06 11.23 19.50
C ASP A 457 6.70 11.23 18.01
N VAL A 458 7.39 12.01 17.17
CA VAL A 458 7.15 12.04 15.72
C VAL A 458 7.54 10.70 15.12
N THR A 459 8.71 10.20 15.46
CA THR A 459 9.19 8.91 14.96
C THR A 459 8.32 7.74 15.43
N LYS A 460 7.76 7.80 16.66
CA LYS A 460 6.78 6.80 17.12
C LYS A 460 5.50 6.80 16.29
N MET A 461 4.99 8.00 15.95
CA MET A 461 3.80 8.11 15.10
C MET A 461 4.07 7.58 13.68
N GLN A 462 5.21 7.93 13.08
CA GLN A 462 5.62 7.40 11.78
C GLN A 462 5.79 5.88 11.79
N TYR A 463 6.44 5.33 12.83
CA TYR A 463 6.62 3.90 12.99
C TYR A 463 5.26 3.17 13.09
N LEU A 464 4.30 3.73 13.83
CA LEU A 464 2.95 3.18 13.92
C LEU A 464 2.27 3.18 12.56
N ASP A 465 2.30 4.30 11.83
CA ASP A 465 1.64 4.43 10.53
C ASP A 465 2.28 3.54 9.45
N ILE A 466 3.60 3.39 9.44
CA ILE A 466 4.30 2.46 8.52
C ILE A 466 3.84 1.02 8.75
N ASN A 467 3.63 0.62 10.01
CA ASN A 467 3.29 -0.78 10.33
C ASN A 467 1.78 -1.08 10.34
N MET A 468 0.92 -0.07 10.37
CA MET A 468 -0.53 -0.24 10.43
C MET A 468 -1.25 0.45 9.27
N TRP A 469 -1.21 1.78 9.22
CA TRP A 469 -1.91 2.60 8.24
C TRP A 469 -1.45 2.33 6.80
N MET A 470 -0.14 2.35 6.58
CA MET A 470 0.43 2.10 5.25
C MET A 470 0.08 0.71 4.72
N VAL A 471 0.12 -0.32 5.58
CA VAL A 471 -0.15 -1.71 5.19
C VAL A 471 -1.65 -1.99 5.04
N GLY A 472 -2.46 -1.52 5.99
CA GLY A 472 -3.89 -1.83 6.07
C GLY A 472 -4.77 -0.95 5.18
N ASP A 473 -4.27 0.19 4.74
CA ASP A 473 -5.01 1.16 3.92
C ASP A 473 -4.22 1.56 2.67
N ILE A 474 -3.14 2.34 2.80
CA ILE A 474 -2.48 3.02 1.68
C ILE A 474 -2.02 2.04 0.59
N LEU A 475 -1.23 1.03 0.94
CA LEU A 475 -0.72 0.05 -0.03
C LEU A 475 -1.79 -0.96 -0.46
N LEU A 476 -2.72 -1.29 0.43
CA LEU A 476 -3.83 -2.18 0.10
C LEU A 476 -4.70 -1.57 -1.01
N LYS A 477 -5.17 -0.33 -0.84
CA LYS A 477 -5.97 0.33 -1.87
C LYS A 477 -5.17 0.61 -3.15
N ALA A 478 -3.88 0.96 -3.02
CA ALA A 478 -3.01 1.24 -4.17
C ALA A 478 -2.88 0.01 -5.08
N ASP A 479 -2.58 -1.16 -4.52
CA ASP A 479 -2.51 -2.41 -5.28
C ASP A 479 -3.88 -2.85 -5.80
N ARG A 480 -4.92 -2.84 -4.95
CA ARG A 480 -6.25 -3.35 -5.32
C ARG A 480 -6.90 -2.53 -6.42
N MET A 481 -6.88 -1.21 -6.32
CA MET A 481 -7.56 -0.32 -7.28
C MET A 481 -6.83 -0.24 -8.61
N SER A 482 -5.50 -0.24 -8.59
CA SER A 482 -4.72 -0.30 -9.83
C SER A 482 -4.90 -1.66 -10.53
N MET A 483 -4.83 -2.76 -9.76
CA MET A 483 -4.97 -4.10 -10.33
C MET A 483 -6.39 -4.45 -10.76
N ALA A 484 -7.42 -3.86 -10.15
CA ALA A 484 -8.78 -3.95 -10.65
C ALA A 484 -8.92 -3.46 -12.12
N ASN A 485 -7.96 -2.65 -12.57
CA ASN A 485 -7.87 -2.09 -13.91
C ASN A 485 -6.66 -2.62 -14.72
N SER A 486 -6.06 -3.75 -14.32
CA SER A 486 -4.88 -4.33 -15.00
C SER A 486 -3.74 -3.32 -15.20
N LEU A 487 -3.49 -2.48 -14.18
CA LEU A 487 -2.47 -1.44 -14.16
C LEU A 487 -1.47 -1.71 -13.06
N GLU A 488 -0.18 -1.72 -13.36
CA GLU A 488 0.88 -1.84 -12.36
C GLU A 488 1.20 -0.50 -11.72
N LEU A 489 0.95 -0.36 -10.43
CA LEU A 489 1.35 0.81 -9.66
C LEU A 489 2.69 0.54 -8.96
N ARG A 490 3.65 1.46 -9.13
CA ARG A 490 4.98 1.48 -8.51
C ARG A 490 5.13 2.68 -7.60
N VAL A 491 5.87 2.52 -6.51
CA VAL A 491 5.96 3.50 -5.41
C VAL A 491 7.42 3.85 -5.09
N PRO A 492 8.05 4.78 -5.84
CA PRO A 492 9.48 5.07 -5.69
C PRO A 492 9.91 5.52 -4.28
N PHE A 493 9.01 6.13 -3.50
CA PHE A 493 9.32 6.49 -2.12
C PHE A 493 9.52 5.27 -1.22
N LEU A 494 8.90 4.13 -1.52
CA LEU A 494 9.03 2.89 -0.75
C LEU A 494 10.16 1.97 -1.26
N ASP A 495 11.14 2.53 -1.93
CA ASP A 495 12.40 1.85 -2.18
C ASP A 495 13.21 1.71 -0.87
N LYS A 496 13.79 0.54 -0.62
CA LYS A 496 14.62 0.32 0.58
C LYS A 496 15.80 1.32 0.69
N GLU A 497 16.35 1.77 -0.44
CA GLU A 497 17.44 2.76 -0.44
C GLU A 497 16.93 4.16 -0.08
N VAL A 498 15.72 4.53 -0.52
CA VAL A 498 15.05 5.77 -0.09
C VAL A 498 14.75 5.71 1.40
N PHE A 499 14.24 4.59 1.90
CA PHE A 499 13.98 4.41 3.32
C PHE A 499 15.26 4.53 4.16
N LYS A 500 16.38 3.98 3.69
CA LYS A 500 17.67 4.10 4.37
C LYS A 500 18.08 5.56 4.59
N VAL A 501 17.87 6.43 3.59
CA VAL A 501 18.09 7.87 3.73
C VAL A 501 17.03 8.49 4.64
N ALA A 502 15.74 8.25 4.40
CA ALA A 502 14.65 8.82 5.18
C ALA A 502 14.73 8.47 6.67
N SER A 503 15.12 7.23 6.99
CA SER A 503 15.28 6.75 8.38
C SER A 503 16.49 7.34 9.09
N SER A 504 17.51 7.82 8.34
CA SER A 504 18.68 8.50 8.88
C SER A 504 18.47 10.00 9.14
N LEU A 505 17.38 10.58 8.62
CA LEU A 505 17.11 12.01 8.83
C LEU A 505 16.74 12.31 10.29
N PRO A 506 17.35 13.33 10.94
CA PRO A 506 16.85 13.85 12.19
C PRO A 506 15.39 14.29 12.09
N THR A 507 14.65 14.16 13.18
CA THR A 507 13.23 14.56 13.20
C THR A 507 13.01 16.01 12.75
N LYS A 508 13.92 16.92 13.09
CA LYS A 508 13.88 18.35 12.68
C LYS A 508 13.91 18.56 11.16
N LEU A 509 14.51 17.63 10.42
CA LEU A 509 14.60 17.66 8.94
C LEU A 509 13.45 16.89 8.26
N ARG A 510 12.75 16.01 8.98
CA ARG A 510 11.52 15.37 8.52
C ARG A 510 10.29 16.25 8.75
N CYS A 511 10.06 16.65 10.01
CA CYS A 511 8.92 17.46 10.42
C CYS A 511 9.35 18.49 11.44
N ASN A 512 9.03 19.76 11.21
CA ASN A 512 9.32 20.85 12.11
C ASN A 512 8.15 21.83 12.24
N LYS A 513 8.28 22.86 13.06
CA LYS A 513 7.21 23.83 13.31
C LYS A 513 6.75 24.64 12.08
N HIS A 514 7.54 24.65 11.03
CA HIS A 514 7.28 25.43 9.82
C HIS A 514 6.63 24.57 8.74
N ASN A 515 7.12 23.31 8.55
CA ASN A 515 6.64 22.47 7.48
C ASN A 515 6.77 20.97 7.82
N THR A 516 5.95 20.17 7.15
CA THR A 516 6.05 18.71 7.06
C THR A 516 6.89 18.33 5.85
N LYS A 517 7.55 17.16 5.85
CA LYS A 517 8.48 16.73 4.78
C LYS A 517 9.61 17.75 4.51
N TYR A 518 10.09 18.42 5.53
CA TYR A 518 10.90 19.64 5.41
C TYR A 518 12.06 19.50 4.41
N ALA A 519 12.98 18.57 4.63
CA ALA A 519 14.14 18.40 3.74
C ALA A 519 13.72 17.85 2.34
N MET A 520 12.69 16.99 2.27
CA MET A 520 12.18 16.50 0.99
C MET A 520 11.59 17.63 0.13
N ARG A 521 10.84 18.56 0.73
CA ARG A 521 10.33 19.74 0.02
C ARG A 521 11.47 20.63 -0.49
N LYS A 522 12.55 20.79 0.29
CA LYS A 522 13.76 21.51 -0.14
C LYS A 522 14.45 20.84 -1.33
N ALA A 523 14.50 19.51 -1.36
CA ALA A 523 14.99 18.78 -2.52
C ALA A 523 14.06 18.99 -3.74
N ALA A 524 12.74 18.91 -3.52
CA ALA A 524 11.73 19.08 -4.58
C ALA A 524 11.76 20.48 -5.23
N VAL A 525 12.05 21.56 -4.48
CA VAL A 525 12.18 22.93 -5.00
C VAL A 525 13.24 23.04 -6.11
N ARG A 526 14.27 22.16 -6.11
CA ARG A 526 15.29 22.15 -7.15
C ARG A 526 14.75 21.68 -8.52
N HIS A 527 13.61 20.99 -8.56
CA HIS A 527 13.05 20.33 -9.74
C HIS A 527 11.67 20.86 -10.16
N MET A 528 10.98 21.59 -9.29
CA MET A 528 9.64 22.11 -9.55
C MET A 528 9.44 23.51 -8.99
N PRO A 529 8.39 24.24 -9.42
CA PRO A 529 8.07 25.55 -8.85
C PRO A 529 7.89 25.49 -7.34
N GLU A 530 8.46 26.45 -6.62
CA GLU A 530 8.39 26.57 -5.17
C GLU A 530 6.93 26.54 -4.66
N ALA A 531 6.01 27.19 -5.33
CA ALA A 531 4.59 27.19 -4.99
C ALA A 531 3.96 25.77 -4.99
N THR A 532 4.47 24.85 -5.81
CA THR A 532 4.04 23.44 -5.82
C THR A 532 4.73 22.65 -4.70
N ALA A 533 6.04 22.85 -4.54
CA ALA A 533 6.81 22.14 -3.52
C ALA A 533 6.41 22.52 -2.09
N GLU A 534 6.05 23.80 -1.84
CA GLU A 534 5.64 24.30 -0.51
C GLU A 534 4.13 24.21 -0.27
N LYS A 535 3.34 23.72 -1.25
CA LYS A 535 1.89 23.60 -1.09
C LYS A 535 1.53 22.75 0.13
N GLU A 536 0.62 23.26 0.95
CA GLU A 536 0.10 22.52 2.10
C GLU A 536 -0.57 21.22 1.69
N LYS A 537 -0.40 20.18 2.51
CA LYS A 537 -1.07 18.89 2.33
C LYS A 537 -2.56 19.03 2.53
N LEU A 538 -3.35 18.87 1.47
CA LEU A 538 -4.81 18.86 1.54
C LEU A 538 -5.39 17.44 1.68
N GLY A 539 -4.60 16.39 1.45
CA GLY A 539 -5.07 15.04 1.23
C GLY A 539 -5.80 14.93 -0.11
N PHE A 540 -6.52 13.83 -0.33
CA PHE A 540 -7.41 13.68 -1.49
C PHE A 540 -8.87 13.92 -1.00
N PRO A 541 -9.39 15.15 -1.11
CA PRO A 541 -10.68 15.48 -0.54
C PRO A 541 -11.82 14.88 -1.37
N VAL A 542 -12.59 13.97 -0.76
CA VAL A 542 -13.78 13.36 -1.36
C VAL A 542 -15.02 14.03 -0.75
N PRO A 543 -16.00 14.47 -1.55
CA PRO A 543 -17.15 15.24 -1.06
C PRO A 543 -18.26 14.40 -0.38
N THR A 544 -17.95 13.23 0.16
CA THR A 544 -18.90 12.35 0.87
C THR A 544 -19.65 13.08 1.99
N ARG A 545 -18.96 14.02 2.69
CA ARG A 545 -19.58 14.88 3.70
C ARG A 545 -20.75 15.69 3.17
N VAL A 546 -20.67 16.15 1.93
CA VAL A 546 -21.71 17.00 1.31
C VAL A 546 -22.77 16.12 0.67
N TRP A 547 -22.37 15.09 -0.04
CA TRP A 547 -23.32 14.17 -0.68
C TRP A 547 -24.24 13.47 0.32
N LEU A 548 -23.78 13.13 1.51
CA LEU A 548 -24.61 12.58 2.58
C LEU A 548 -25.68 13.57 3.13
N ARG A 549 -25.65 14.83 2.69
CA ARG A 549 -26.70 15.83 2.93
C ARG A 549 -27.64 16.02 1.73
N ASP A 550 -27.38 15.34 0.63
CA ASP A 550 -28.30 15.21 -0.48
C ASP A 550 -29.35 14.14 -0.16
N GLU A 551 -30.63 14.44 -0.42
CA GLU A 551 -31.74 13.54 -0.09
C GLU A 551 -31.63 12.17 -0.80
N LYS A 552 -31.09 12.14 -2.03
CA LYS A 552 -30.86 10.92 -2.80
C LYS A 552 -29.94 9.96 -2.02
N TYR A 553 -28.76 10.41 -1.62
CA TYR A 553 -27.75 9.59 -0.96
C TYR A 553 -28.06 9.33 0.52
N TYR A 554 -28.69 10.30 1.19
CA TYR A 554 -29.25 10.08 2.52
C TYR A 554 -30.22 8.89 2.53
N ASN A 555 -31.17 8.84 1.58
CA ASN A 555 -32.14 7.75 1.49
C ASN A 555 -31.50 6.41 1.17
N VAL A 556 -30.50 6.35 0.29
CA VAL A 556 -29.70 5.15 0.00
C VAL A 556 -29.08 4.60 1.29
N VAL A 557 -28.37 5.44 2.05
CA VAL A 557 -27.72 5.04 3.28
C VAL A 557 -28.73 4.67 4.37
N LYS A 558 -29.82 5.43 4.50
CA LYS A 558 -30.89 5.17 5.48
C LYS A 558 -31.55 3.82 5.26
N THR A 559 -31.80 3.46 3.99
CA THR A 559 -32.36 2.16 3.62
C THR A 559 -31.40 1.03 4.03
N LYS A 560 -30.11 1.20 3.77
CA LYS A 560 -29.08 0.23 4.15
C LYS A 560 -28.98 0.07 5.68
N PHE A 561 -29.07 1.18 6.42
CA PHE A 561 -29.01 1.19 7.90
C PHE A 561 -30.22 0.54 8.57
N LYS A 562 -31.34 0.42 7.88
CA LYS A 562 -32.55 -0.27 8.32
C LYS A 562 -32.65 -1.71 7.78
N GLY A 563 -31.65 -2.18 7.05
CA GLY A 563 -31.62 -3.51 6.47
C GLY A 563 -31.23 -4.58 7.49
N LYS A 564 -31.52 -5.85 7.14
CA LYS A 564 -31.24 -7.04 7.99
C LYS A 564 -29.76 -7.15 8.40
N THR A 565 -28.85 -6.83 7.50
CA THR A 565 -27.41 -6.85 7.80
C THR A 565 -27.03 -5.83 8.86
N ALA A 566 -27.58 -4.62 8.82
CA ALA A 566 -27.35 -3.61 9.85
C ALA A 566 -27.91 -4.08 11.21
N GLU A 567 -29.12 -4.64 11.25
CA GLU A 567 -29.74 -5.17 12.47
C GLU A 567 -28.94 -6.34 13.09
N LYS A 568 -28.23 -7.12 12.29
CA LYS A 568 -27.36 -8.21 12.74
C LYS A 568 -26.19 -7.73 13.56
N PHE A 569 -25.57 -6.61 13.18
CA PHE A 569 -24.31 -6.17 13.77
C PHE A 569 -24.42 -4.92 14.64
N PHE A 570 -25.40 -4.04 14.36
CA PHE A 570 -25.42 -2.71 14.94
C PHE A 570 -26.75 -2.36 15.60
N ASN A 571 -26.69 -1.36 16.47
CA ASN A 571 -27.86 -0.66 16.95
C ASN A 571 -28.32 0.34 15.88
N THR A 572 -29.36 -0.03 15.12
CA THR A 572 -29.85 0.73 13.97
C THR A 572 -30.40 2.12 14.34
N ASP A 573 -30.94 2.28 15.56
CA ASP A 573 -31.40 3.58 16.03
C ASP A 573 -30.24 4.57 16.19
N VAL A 574 -29.08 4.09 16.66
CA VAL A 574 -27.86 4.91 16.75
C VAL A 574 -27.39 5.31 15.34
N LEU A 575 -27.37 4.36 14.40
CA LEU A 575 -26.96 4.62 13.02
C LEU A 575 -27.83 5.68 12.36
N VAL A 576 -29.15 5.52 12.44
CA VAL A 576 -30.11 6.46 11.87
C VAL A 576 -30.01 7.82 12.54
N SER A 577 -29.82 7.88 13.86
CA SER A 577 -29.63 9.13 14.59
C SER A 577 -28.38 9.88 14.13
N TRP A 578 -27.26 9.20 13.88
CA TRP A 578 -26.06 9.85 13.34
C TRP A 578 -26.27 10.38 11.92
N LEU A 579 -26.96 9.61 11.07
CA LEU A 579 -27.26 10.01 9.71
C LEU A 579 -28.21 11.24 9.69
N ASP A 580 -29.28 11.20 10.48
CA ASP A 580 -30.25 12.29 10.58
C ASP A 580 -29.62 13.59 11.15
N SER A 581 -28.72 13.44 12.14
CA SER A 581 -27.94 14.54 12.71
C SER A 581 -26.97 15.17 11.68
N HIS A 582 -26.34 14.31 10.85
CA HIS A 582 -25.49 14.78 9.77
C HIS A 582 -26.29 15.47 8.65
N PHE A 583 -27.39 14.88 8.20
CA PHE A 583 -28.27 15.40 7.17
C PHE A 583 -28.82 16.76 7.53
N SER A 584 -29.31 16.93 8.79
CA SER A 584 -29.81 18.23 9.30
C SER A 584 -28.73 19.27 9.57
N GLY A 585 -27.44 18.92 9.41
CA GLY A 585 -26.32 19.82 9.67
C GLY A 585 -26.00 20.06 11.14
N LYS A 586 -26.64 19.32 12.08
CA LYS A 586 -26.45 19.46 13.52
C LYS A 586 -25.06 18.99 13.95
N GLU A 587 -24.59 17.88 13.40
CA GLU A 587 -23.25 17.31 13.66
C GLU A 587 -22.63 16.77 12.38
N ASP A 588 -21.29 16.74 12.29
CA ASP A 588 -20.60 16.08 11.21
C ASP A 588 -20.29 14.62 11.58
N ASN A 589 -21.13 13.71 11.13
CA ASN A 589 -20.96 12.27 11.28
C ASN A 589 -20.59 11.58 9.97
N SER A 590 -20.21 12.33 8.93
CA SER A 590 -19.97 11.78 7.58
C SER A 590 -19.03 10.58 7.57
N ARG A 591 -17.86 10.68 8.21
CA ARG A 591 -16.89 9.57 8.26
C ARG A 591 -17.44 8.35 9.01
N ARG A 592 -18.18 8.56 10.12
CA ARG A 592 -18.81 7.46 10.87
C ARG A 592 -19.84 6.74 10.04
N VAL A 593 -20.77 7.51 9.44
CA VAL A 593 -21.83 6.99 8.56
C VAL A 593 -21.22 6.22 7.38
N TRP A 594 -20.21 6.79 6.73
CA TRP A 594 -19.51 6.19 5.62
C TRP A 594 -18.84 4.86 5.99
N THR A 595 -18.16 4.83 7.15
CA THR A 595 -17.50 3.60 7.64
C THR A 595 -18.49 2.43 7.76
N ILE A 596 -19.67 2.68 8.35
CA ILE A 596 -20.69 1.62 8.50
C ILE A 596 -21.31 1.27 7.14
N TYR A 597 -21.60 2.26 6.30
CA TYR A 597 -22.18 2.02 4.97
C TYR A 597 -21.29 1.10 4.11
N VAL A 598 -20.02 1.40 4.05
CA VAL A 598 -19.03 0.58 3.31
C VAL A 598 -18.98 -0.86 3.83
N PHE A 599 -18.94 -1.05 5.15
CA PHE A 599 -18.98 -2.39 5.75
C PHE A 599 -20.25 -3.15 5.34
N LEU A 600 -21.42 -2.51 5.37
CA LEU A 600 -22.68 -3.15 5.00
C LEU A 600 -22.75 -3.51 3.52
N VAL A 601 -22.21 -2.67 2.63
CA VAL A 601 -22.12 -2.97 1.20
C VAL A 601 -21.21 -4.18 0.98
N TRP A 602 -20.02 -4.16 1.58
CA TRP A 602 -19.06 -5.26 1.49
C TRP A 602 -19.63 -6.58 2.05
N TYR A 603 -20.30 -6.52 3.22
CA TYR A 603 -20.87 -7.72 3.84
C TYR A 603 -21.92 -8.38 2.95
N ASP A 604 -22.77 -7.58 2.32
CA ASP A 604 -23.78 -8.11 1.40
C ASP A 604 -23.14 -8.77 0.16
N ILE A 605 -22.00 -8.28 -0.33
CA ILE A 605 -21.28 -8.89 -1.46
C ILE A 605 -20.70 -10.26 -1.09
N TYR A 606 -20.15 -10.40 0.13
CA TYR A 606 -19.37 -11.59 0.47
C TYR A 606 -20.09 -12.59 1.37
N PHE A 607 -21.09 -12.17 2.16
CA PHE A 607 -21.68 -12.97 3.23
C PHE A 607 -23.21 -13.05 3.21
N ASP A 608 -23.91 -12.30 2.36
CA ASP A 608 -25.37 -12.44 2.27
C ASP A 608 -25.69 -13.76 1.59
N GLU A 609 -26.64 -14.53 2.14
CA GLU A 609 -27.12 -15.80 1.59
C GLU A 609 -27.83 -15.61 0.24
N ASP A 610 -28.38 -14.42 0.00
CA ASP A 610 -28.97 -14.01 -1.28
C ASP A 610 -27.91 -13.39 -2.24
N SER A 611 -26.62 -13.35 -1.86
CA SER A 611 -25.55 -12.72 -2.66
C SER A 611 -25.32 -13.39 -4.03
N GLU A 612 -25.75 -14.63 -4.22
CA GLU A 612 -25.82 -15.26 -5.55
C GLU A 612 -26.78 -14.54 -6.52
N LYS A 613 -27.72 -13.74 -5.98
CA LYS A 613 -28.66 -12.91 -6.75
C LYS A 613 -28.23 -11.45 -6.86
N VAL A 614 -27.24 -11.02 -6.09
CA VAL A 614 -26.57 -9.73 -6.30
C VAL A 614 -25.76 -9.91 -7.57
N GLU A 615 -26.16 -9.21 -8.65
CA GLU A 615 -25.32 -9.13 -9.84
C GLU A 615 -23.89 -8.87 -9.37
N LYS A 616 -22.99 -9.84 -9.61
CA LYS A 616 -21.58 -9.62 -9.35
C LYS A 616 -21.24 -8.29 -10.01
N PRO A 617 -20.59 -7.36 -9.29
CA PRO A 617 -20.33 -6.02 -9.83
C PRO A 617 -19.74 -6.15 -11.22
N VAL A 618 -20.21 -5.34 -12.17
CA VAL A 618 -19.82 -5.41 -13.58
C VAL A 618 -18.30 -5.49 -13.61
N ASN A 619 -17.81 -6.67 -13.90
CA ASN A 619 -16.39 -6.86 -14.08
C ASN A 619 -16.09 -6.31 -15.48
N HIS A 620 -15.40 -5.19 -15.57
CA HIS A 620 -14.89 -4.63 -16.83
C HIS A 620 -13.85 -5.55 -17.49
N LEU A 621 -13.82 -6.82 -17.10
CA LEU A 621 -12.87 -7.81 -17.58
C LEU A 621 -12.94 -7.97 -19.10
N ASP A 622 -14.14 -7.93 -19.69
CA ASP A 622 -14.31 -8.06 -21.13
C ASP A 622 -13.80 -6.78 -21.85
N GLU A 623 -14.01 -5.62 -21.25
CA GLU A 623 -13.41 -4.36 -21.71
C GLU A 623 -11.87 -4.38 -21.60
N LEU A 624 -11.35 -4.85 -20.46
CA LEU A 624 -9.91 -5.00 -20.23
C LEU A 624 -9.28 -6.06 -21.13
N LYS A 625 -9.96 -7.16 -21.40
CA LYS A 625 -9.53 -8.17 -22.38
C LYS A 625 -9.52 -7.61 -23.79
N ALA A 626 -10.56 -6.88 -24.20
CA ALA A 626 -10.61 -6.23 -25.51
C ALA A 626 -9.49 -5.18 -25.67
N VAL A 627 -9.21 -4.39 -24.64
CA VAL A 627 -8.08 -3.44 -24.62
C VAL A 627 -6.74 -4.18 -24.68
N ALA A 628 -6.60 -5.29 -23.96
CA ALA A 628 -5.37 -6.11 -23.99
C ALA A 628 -5.19 -6.79 -25.36
N GLU A 629 -6.24 -7.29 -25.99
CA GLU A 629 -6.22 -7.88 -27.33
C GLU A 629 -5.89 -6.83 -28.40
N ALA A 630 -6.53 -5.67 -28.36
CA ALA A 630 -6.22 -4.57 -29.28
C ALA A 630 -4.77 -4.07 -29.16
N ARG A 631 -4.21 -4.08 -27.95
CA ARG A 631 -2.78 -3.78 -27.72
C ARG A 631 -1.87 -4.87 -28.27
N ARG A 632 -2.23 -6.15 -28.16
CA ARG A 632 -1.45 -7.27 -28.73
C ARG A 632 -1.41 -7.22 -30.25
N GLU A 633 -2.56 -7.01 -30.89
CA GLU A 633 -2.64 -6.91 -32.35
C GLU A 633 -1.77 -5.79 -32.88
N LYS A 634 -1.75 -4.63 -32.22
CA LYS A 634 -0.91 -3.49 -32.60
C LYS A 634 0.58 -3.71 -32.35
N GLN A 635 0.97 -4.50 -31.32
CA GLN A 635 2.37 -4.87 -31.06
C GLN A 635 2.94 -5.86 -32.09
N ILE A 636 2.10 -6.72 -32.68
CA ILE A 636 2.53 -7.69 -33.72
C ILE A 636 2.80 -6.99 -35.04
N ASP A 637 2.11 -5.90 -35.36
CA ASP A 637 2.18 -5.20 -36.66
C ASP A 637 3.18 -4.04 -36.72
N ALA A 638 3.84 -3.67 -35.59
CA ALA A 638 4.66 -2.46 -35.55
C ALA A 638 6.04 -2.64 -34.90
N PRO A 639 7.13 -2.49 -35.62
CA PRO A 639 8.43 -2.19 -35.03
C PRO A 639 8.46 -0.72 -34.59
N GLY A 640 8.48 -0.49 -33.27
CA GLY A 640 9.04 0.70 -32.61
C GLY A 640 8.45 2.10 -32.84
N GLU A 641 7.91 2.42 -34.01
CA GLU A 641 7.46 3.80 -34.36
C GLU A 641 5.93 4.03 -34.30
N VAL A 642 5.12 3.00 -34.12
CA VAL A 642 3.65 3.08 -34.30
C VAL A 642 2.89 3.18 -32.97
N ILE A 643 3.56 3.18 -31.81
CA ILE A 643 2.89 3.26 -30.50
C ILE A 643 2.16 4.59 -30.30
N MET A 644 2.65 5.67 -30.90
CA MET A 644 2.00 6.99 -30.82
C MET A 644 0.71 7.09 -31.64
N ALA A 645 0.70 6.53 -32.85
CA ALA A 645 -0.47 6.56 -33.73
C ALA A 645 -1.64 5.69 -33.23
N ALA A 646 -1.32 4.64 -32.46
CA ALA A 646 -2.28 3.71 -31.91
C ALA A 646 -3.13 4.28 -30.76
N ALA A 647 -2.58 5.26 -30.03
CA ALA A 647 -3.31 5.95 -28.95
C ALA A 647 -4.30 6.98 -29.53
N GLU A 648 -3.93 7.66 -30.61
CA GLU A 648 -4.81 8.61 -31.29
C GLU A 648 -6.00 7.90 -31.97
N GLU A 649 -5.81 6.72 -32.57
CA GLU A 649 -6.90 5.96 -33.19
C GLU A 649 -7.89 5.34 -32.17
N ILE A 650 -7.43 5.05 -30.95
CA ILE A 650 -8.32 4.55 -29.87
C ILE A 650 -9.23 5.68 -29.39
N ASP A 651 -8.74 6.91 -29.34
CA ASP A 651 -9.51 8.07 -28.88
C ASP A 651 -10.57 8.51 -29.93
N GLU A 652 -10.29 8.36 -31.23
CA GLU A 652 -11.24 8.70 -32.30
C GLU A 652 -12.38 7.68 -32.49
N ASN A 653 -12.19 6.41 -32.10
CA ASN A 653 -13.17 5.35 -32.24
C ASN A 653 -13.78 4.86 -30.93
N TYR A 654 -13.29 5.34 -29.78
CA TYR A 654 -13.81 4.96 -28.49
C TYR A 654 -14.84 5.97 -28.01
N ASP A 655 -16.11 5.74 -28.36
CA ASP A 655 -17.24 6.31 -27.62
C ASP A 655 -17.17 5.73 -26.19
N ALA A 656 -16.59 6.51 -25.26
CA ALA A 656 -16.66 6.16 -23.86
C ALA A 656 -18.14 5.89 -23.53
N PRO A 657 -18.48 4.77 -22.91
CA PRO A 657 -19.88 4.47 -22.61
C PRO A 657 -20.45 5.66 -21.83
N ASN A 658 -21.39 6.33 -22.47
CA ASN A 658 -22.06 7.50 -21.96
C ASN A 658 -22.94 6.99 -20.81
N PHE A 659 -22.44 7.10 -19.57
CA PHE A 659 -23.19 6.78 -18.38
C PHE A 659 -24.36 7.76 -18.26
N GLY A 660 -25.45 7.44 -18.95
CA GLY A 660 -26.81 7.89 -18.75
C GLY A 660 -27.03 9.38 -18.50
N VAL A 661 -26.78 10.24 -19.49
CA VAL A 661 -27.43 11.54 -19.55
C VAL A 661 -28.23 11.59 -20.84
N ASP A 662 -29.54 11.35 -20.73
CA ASP A 662 -30.51 11.56 -21.81
C ASP A 662 -30.52 13.03 -22.25
N LYS A 663 -29.91 13.34 -23.40
CA LYS A 663 -29.91 14.67 -24.03
C LYS A 663 -31.21 14.94 -24.84
N SER A 664 -32.37 14.52 -24.38
CA SER A 664 -33.64 14.88 -24.96
C SER A 664 -34.39 15.91 -24.12
N LYS A 665 -33.92 17.14 -24.04
CA LYS A 665 -34.71 18.36 -23.79
C LYS A 665 -33.83 19.60 -23.99
N LYS A 666 -33.69 20.03 -25.24
CA LYS A 666 -33.41 21.44 -25.53
C LYS A 666 -34.72 22.06 -25.99
N ASN A 667 -35.23 22.93 -25.19
CA ASN A 667 -36.24 23.89 -25.64
C ASN A 667 -35.54 25.02 -26.35
N ASP A 668 -36.16 25.40 -27.48
CA ASP A 668 -35.86 26.57 -28.29
C ASP A 668 -35.96 27.85 -27.46
N GLU A 669 -35.03 28.74 -27.64
CA GLU A 669 -35.32 30.16 -27.76
C GLU A 669 -34.19 30.90 -28.51
N SER A 670 -34.63 31.57 -29.56
CA SER A 670 -33.88 32.31 -30.55
C SER A 670 -33.38 33.65 -30.05
N ALA A 671 -32.26 34.12 -30.60
CA ALA A 671 -32.11 35.47 -31.20
C ALA A 671 -30.66 35.74 -31.60
N ASP A 672 -30.46 35.75 -32.85
CA ASP A 672 -29.98 36.79 -33.79
C ASP A 672 -28.88 37.75 -33.30
N SER A 673 -27.70 37.62 -33.91
CA SER A 673 -27.00 38.74 -34.57
C SER A 673 -25.70 38.25 -35.24
N ALA A 674 -25.65 38.57 -36.52
CA ALA A 674 -24.55 38.40 -37.42
C ALA A 674 -23.38 39.33 -37.10
N GLU A 675 -22.13 38.91 -37.47
CA GLU A 675 -21.24 39.75 -38.30
C GLU A 675 -20.07 38.92 -38.82
N GLU A 676 -19.72 39.23 -40.04
CA GLU A 676 -18.86 38.54 -40.98
C GLU A 676 -17.34 38.84 -40.80
N PRO A 677 -16.48 38.26 -41.65
CA PRO A 677 -15.09 37.93 -41.34
C PRO A 677 -14.07 38.97 -41.79
N VAL A 678 -12.90 38.98 -41.21
CA VAL A 678 -11.74 39.79 -41.68
C VAL A 678 -10.63 38.87 -42.17
N LYS A 679 -10.17 39.29 -43.37
CA LYS A 679 -9.28 38.67 -44.29
C LYS A 679 -7.84 38.49 -43.79
N GLU A 680 -7.19 37.48 -44.37
CA GLU A 680 -5.75 37.29 -44.51
C GLU A 680 -5.02 38.52 -45.06
N GLU A 681 -3.84 38.80 -44.53
CA GLU A 681 -2.76 39.47 -45.29
C GLU A 681 -1.40 38.79 -45.01
N SER A 682 -0.83 38.36 -46.08
CA SER A 682 0.52 37.79 -46.23
C SER A 682 1.58 38.91 -46.14
N ALA A 683 2.73 38.62 -45.57
CA ALA A 683 3.97 39.35 -45.78
C ALA A 683 5.17 38.38 -45.86
N GLU A 684 5.82 38.52 -47.00
CA GLU A 684 7.02 37.84 -47.46
C GLU A 684 8.29 38.22 -46.66
N GLY A 685 9.12 37.26 -46.50
CA GLY A 685 10.55 37.11 -46.58
C GLY A 685 11.55 38.25 -46.29
N VAL A 686 12.55 37.93 -45.50
CA VAL A 686 13.97 38.29 -45.78
C VAL A 686 14.85 37.23 -45.11
N THR A 687 15.64 36.56 -45.93
CA THR A 687 16.80 35.74 -45.59
C THR A 687 18.02 36.66 -45.45
N GLU A 688 18.76 36.59 -44.34
CA GLU A 688 20.14 37.02 -44.27
C GLU A 688 21.01 35.87 -43.77
N GLU A 689 21.90 35.44 -44.69
CA GLU A 689 23.03 34.57 -44.43
C GLU A 689 24.08 35.33 -43.63
N VAL A 690 24.58 34.73 -42.55
CA VAL A 690 25.82 35.18 -41.89
C VAL A 690 26.83 34.04 -41.97
N GLU A 691 27.90 34.31 -42.75
CA GLU A 691 29.11 33.47 -42.86
C GLU A 691 29.82 33.30 -41.51
N VAL A 692 30.27 32.09 -41.23
CA VAL A 692 31.17 31.73 -40.13
C VAL A 692 32.57 31.58 -40.71
N PRO A 693 33.60 32.20 -40.15
CA PRO A 693 34.98 31.93 -40.60
C PRO A 693 35.51 30.67 -39.89
N ASP A 694 36.11 29.83 -40.69
CA ASP A 694 36.89 28.65 -40.35
C ASP A 694 38.24 29.10 -39.74
N ASP A 695 38.51 28.66 -38.48
CA ASP A 695 39.88 28.70 -37.92
C ASP A 695 40.20 27.33 -37.34
N GLY A 696 40.91 26.57 -38.13
CA GLY A 696 41.49 25.29 -37.73
C GLY A 696 42.51 25.44 -36.61
N ASN A 697 42.32 24.64 -35.59
CA ASN A 697 43.42 24.15 -34.77
C ASN A 697 42.94 22.90 -33.97
N GLU A 698 43.47 21.74 -34.39
CA GLU A 698 43.45 20.53 -33.62
C GLU A 698 44.36 20.67 -32.37
N PRO A 699 43.92 20.31 -31.16
CA PRO A 699 44.86 20.04 -30.07
C PRO A 699 45.15 18.54 -29.97
N ALA A 700 46.46 18.30 -29.91
CA ALA A 700 47.11 17.02 -29.72
C ALA A 700 46.60 16.22 -28.51
N ILE A 701 46.54 14.91 -28.74
CA ILE A 701 46.35 13.89 -27.74
C ILE A 701 47.56 13.89 -26.77
N VAL A 702 47.30 14.15 -25.48
CA VAL A 702 48.27 13.92 -24.40
C VAL A 702 47.78 12.70 -23.61
N GLU A 703 48.56 11.63 -23.60
CA GLU A 703 48.40 10.48 -22.73
C GLU A 703 48.58 10.90 -21.26
N PRO A 704 47.82 10.40 -20.30
CA PRO A 704 48.07 10.65 -18.89
C PRO A 704 49.15 9.69 -18.33
N GLU A 705 50.14 10.27 -17.70
CA GLU A 705 51.18 9.60 -16.92
C GLU A 705 50.58 8.79 -15.77
N GLU A 706 51.16 7.59 -15.54
CA GLU A 706 50.88 6.72 -14.40
C GLU A 706 51.28 7.33 -13.08
N GLU A 707 50.35 7.49 -12.13
CA GLU A 707 50.66 7.72 -10.72
C GLU A 707 50.72 6.39 -9.95
N PRO A 708 51.59 6.30 -8.90
CA PRO A 708 51.96 5.02 -8.30
C PRO A 708 50.94 4.48 -7.34
N GLU A 709 50.77 3.15 -7.41
CA GLU A 709 49.96 2.32 -6.49
C GLU A 709 50.29 2.55 -5.01
N VAL A 710 49.31 2.99 -4.26
CA VAL A 710 49.29 2.86 -2.79
C VAL A 710 48.44 1.66 -2.46
N LYS A 711 49.07 0.60 -2.03
CA LYS A 711 48.44 -0.59 -1.46
C LYS A 711 47.95 -0.27 -0.05
N GLU A 712 46.66 -0.10 0.14
CA GLU A 712 46.01 -0.28 1.44
C GLU A 712 45.26 -1.61 1.46
N GLU A 713 45.65 -2.49 2.37
CA GLU A 713 44.98 -3.74 2.66
C GLU A 713 43.64 -3.45 3.34
N PRO A 714 42.51 -4.10 2.95
CA PRO A 714 41.27 -3.97 3.69
C PRO A 714 41.34 -4.79 4.99
N LYS A 715 41.08 -4.11 6.11
CA LYS A 715 40.86 -4.75 7.40
C LYS A 715 39.64 -5.68 7.29
N LYS A 716 39.87 -6.98 7.49
CA LYS A 716 38.85 -7.97 7.68
C LYS A 716 38.07 -7.67 8.95
N GLU A 717 36.80 -7.33 8.84
CA GLU A 717 35.84 -7.50 9.92
C GLU A 717 35.56 -9.00 10.07
N GLU A 718 35.92 -9.55 11.22
CA GLU A 718 35.60 -10.92 11.61
C GLU A 718 34.10 -11.03 11.87
N TYR A 719 33.40 -11.72 10.98
CA TYR A 719 32.07 -12.27 11.28
C TYR A 719 32.28 -13.45 12.22
N VAL A 720 31.81 -13.33 13.44
CA VAL A 720 31.75 -14.45 14.40
C VAL A 720 30.65 -15.39 13.94
N ASN A 721 31.05 -16.49 13.43
CA ASN A 721 30.18 -17.63 13.07
C ASN A 721 29.89 -18.41 14.36
N ILE A 722 28.66 -18.31 14.89
CA ILE A 722 28.18 -19.12 16.01
C ILE A 722 27.40 -20.31 15.44
N SER A 723 28.14 -21.33 15.02
CA SER A 723 27.61 -22.68 14.92
C SER A 723 28.58 -23.61 15.63
N ASN A 724 28.26 -23.96 16.88
CA ASN A 724 28.97 -25.04 17.60
C ASN A 724 28.01 -26.20 17.78
N PRO A 725 28.29 -27.41 17.21
CA PRO A 725 27.35 -28.53 17.23
C PRO A 725 27.53 -29.47 18.44
N GLU A 726 27.94 -28.98 19.59
CA GLU A 726 28.15 -29.85 20.78
C GLU A 726 27.43 -29.30 22.02
N ASP A 727 26.12 -29.19 22.01
CA ASP A 727 25.29 -29.11 23.21
C ASP A 727 23.90 -29.71 22.93
N ASN A 728 23.87 -31.00 22.63
CA ASN A 728 22.66 -31.83 22.69
C ASN A 728 22.49 -32.34 24.14
N GLU A 729 22.04 -31.49 25.03
CA GLU A 729 21.36 -31.96 26.24
C GLU A 729 19.85 -32.06 25.95
N ILE A 730 19.36 -33.30 26.08
CA ILE A 730 17.94 -33.67 25.99
C ILE A 730 17.19 -32.89 27.07
N TYR A 731 16.48 -31.84 26.68
CA TYR A 731 15.55 -31.17 27.56
C TYR A 731 14.23 -31.95 27.57
N ASP A 732 13.95 -32.58 28.70
CA ASP A 732 12.60 -33.05 29.03
C ASP A 732 11.63 -31.89 28.94
N ALA A 733 10.52 -32.04 28.20
CA ALA A 733 9.48 -31.03 28.03
C ALA A 733 8.97 -30.58 29.43
N PRO A 734 8.94 -29.28 29.71
CA PRO A 734 8.47 -28.78 31.00
C PRO A 734 7.03 -29.16 31.22
N LYS A 735 6.72 -29.76 32.41
CA LYS A 735 5.35 -30.03 32.82
C LYS A 735 4.56 -28.73 32.82
N LYS A 736 3.36 -28.71 32.21
CA LYS A 736 2.46 -27.55 32.28
C LYS A 736 2.16 -27.20 33.74
N PRO A 737 2.31 -25.92 34.12
CA PRO A 737 2.02 -25.49 35.50
C PRO A 737 0.54 -25.73 35.85
N SER A 738 0.28 -26.24 37.02
CA SER A 738 -1.04 -26.66 37.46
C SER A 738 -1.78 -25.62 38.30
N THR A 739 -1.06 -24.61 38.81
CA THR A 739 -1.64 -23.54 39.63
C THR A 739 -1.22 -22.15 39.13
N PRO A 740 -2.03 -21.10 39.41
CA PRO A 740 -1.68 -19.70 39.06
C PRO A 740 -0.35 -19.26 39.69
N GLN A 741 -0.01 -19.75 40.88
CA GLN A 741 1.25 -19.42 41.55
C GLN A 741 2.48 -20.02 40.83
N GLU A 742 2.35 -21.27 40.33
CA GLU A 742 3.43 -21.88 39.51
C GLU A 742 3.58 -21.19 38.17
N GLN A 743 2.49 -20.72 37.55
CA GLN A 743 2.51 -19.93 36.34
C GLN A 743 3.23 -18.58 36.53
N MET A 744 2.93 -17.92 37.64
CA MET A 744 3.56 -16.67 38.03
C MET A 744 5.05 -16.84 38.32
N GLN A 745 5.45 -17.91 39.03
CA GLN A 745 6.86 -18.19 39.30
C GLN A 745 7.65 -18.50 38.04
N MET A 746 7.08 -19.29 37.10
CA MET A 746 7.70 -19.56 35.81
C MET A 746 7.84 -18.30 34.96
N ALA A 747 6.89 -17.38 35.02
CA ALA A 747 6.97 -16.09 34.33
C ALA A 747 8.08 -15.21 34.92
N ILE A 748 8.21 -15.16 36.26
CA ILE A 748 9.28 -14.42 36.97
C ILE A 748 10.64 -15.01 36.61
N ASP A 749 10.80 -16.32 36.68
CA ASP A 749 12.07 -17.01 36.37
C ASP A 749 12.46 -16.83 34.89
N SER A 750 11.47 -16.75 34.00
CA SER A 750 11.68 -16.45 32.58
C SER A 750 12.13 -14.99 32.35
N ILE A 751 11.58 -14.05 33.12
CA ILE A 751 11.96 -12.64 33.09
C ILE A 751 13.36 -12.47 33.67
N GLU A 752 13.69 -13.12 34.79
CA GLU A 752 15.05 -13.04 35.38
C GLU A 752 16.13 -13.69 34.50
N LYS A 753 15.86 -14.84 33.90
CA LYS A 753 16.75 -15.45 32.90
C LYS A 753 16.99 -14.54 31.70
N ARG A 754 15.96 -13.82 31.24
CA ARG A 754 16.04 -12.92 30.07
C ARG A 754 16.63 -11.54 30.40
N SER A 755 16.53 -11.08 31.65
CA SER A 755 17.16 -9.81 32.05
C SER A 755 18.70 -9.85 31.97
N LYS A 756 19.29 -11.02 32.03
CA LYS A 756 20.74 -11.23 31.83
C LYS A 756 21.17 -11.08 30.36
N TYR A 757 20.25 -11.14 29.39
CA TYR A 757 20.53 -11.00 27.96
C TYR A 757 20.07 -9.64 27.38
N LEU A 758 19.56 -8.73 28.21
CA LEU A 758 19.05 -7.42 27.78
C LEU A 758 20.15 -6.39 27.48
N ASP A 759 21.41 -6.70 27.72
CA ASP A 759 22.56 -5.83 27.36
C ASP A 759 23.13 -6.14 25.97
N GLU A 760 22.63 -7.15 25.23
CA GLU A 760 22.99 -7.43 23.84
C GLU A 760 21.86 -6.99 22.88
N PRO A 761 22.16 -6.29 21.76
CA PRO A 761 21.15 -5.64 20.93
C PRO A 761 20.39 -6.56 20.00
N ASN A 762 20.54 -7.88 20.03
CA ASN A 762 19.84 -8.81 19.11
C ASN A 762 19.24 -10.03 19.83
N VAL A 763 18.04 -10.35 19.38
CA VAL A 763 17.26 -11.58 19.57
C VAL A 763 16.21 -11.54 20.69
N ILE A 764 15.06 -10.96 20.39
CA ILE A 764 13.78 -11.42 20.94
C ILE A 764 12.86 -11.68 19.74
N SER A 765 12.37 -12.89 19.56
CA SER A 765 11.40 -13.23 18.51
C SER A 765 10.08 -12.48 18.74
N ASP A 766 9.34 -12.18 17.68
CA ASP A 766 8.03 -11.53 17.76
C ASP A 766 7.06 -12.31 18.65
N GLU A 767 7.12 -13.63 18.60
CA GLU A 767 6.34 -14.54 19.43
C GLU A 767 6.65 -14.39 20.93
N ALA A 768 7.90 -14.12 21.29
CA ALA A 768 8.28 -13.84 22.67
C ALA A 768 7.74 -12.49 23.15
N VAL A 769 7.66 -11.49 22.29
CA VAL A 769 7.04 -10.18 22.57
C VAL A 769 5.53 -10.35 22.73
N ASP A 770 4.90 -11.07 21.82
CA ASP A 770 3.47 -11.32 21.83
C ASP A 770 3.04 -12.17 23.06
N ASN A 771 3.84 -13.14 23.45
CA ASN A 771 3.61 -13.93 24.67
C ASN A 771 3.77 -13.11 25.96
N ILE A 772 4.73 -12.17 26.02
CA ILE A 772 4.89 -11.25 27.15
C ILE A 772 3.71 -10.26 27.22
N VAL A 773 3.31 -9.71 26.07
CA VAL A 773 2.18 -8.76 26.01
C VAL A 773 0.86 -9.43 26.38
N ASN A 774 0.64 -10.66 25.92
CA ASN A 774 -0.56 -11.42 26.24
C ASN A 774 -0.59 -11.88 27.71
N SER A 775 0.55 -12.16 28.32
CA SER A 775 0.63 -12.51 29.75
C SER A 775 0.38 -11.30 30.67
N ILE A 776 0.72 -10.08 30.25
CA ILE A 776 0.46 -8.86 31.02
C ILE A 776 -1.03 -8.46 30.96
N SER A 777 -1.75 -8.75 29.87
CA SER A 777 -3.17 -8.44 29.77
C SER A 777 -4.07 -9.29 30.66
N PHE A 778 -3.60 -10.42 31.16
CA PHE A 778 -4.34 -11.29 32.09
C PHE A 778 -4.38 -10.77 33.52
N PHE A 779 -3.53 -9.83 33.93
CA PHE A 779 -3.42 -9.32 35.29
C PHE A 779 -4.17 -8.01 35.57
N ASP A 780 -4.66 -7.31 34.52
CA ASP A 780 -5.37 -6.03 34.68
C ASP A 780 -6.88 -6.17 34.96
N ASP A 781 -7.45 -7.39 34.91
CA ASP A 781 -8.90 -7.62 35.04
C ASP A 781 -9.38 -7.91 36.48
N GLU A 782 -8.50 -8.05 37.49
CA GLU A 782 -8.92 -8.36 38.89
C GLU A 782 -8.98 -7.15 39.82
N ASP A 783 -8.48 -5.97 39.47
CA ASP A 783 -8.44 -4.80 40.39
C ASP A 783 -9.61 -3.80 40.24
N ASP A 784 -10.59 -4.02 39.36
CA ASP A 784 -11.79 -3.16 39.24
C ASP A 784 -13.07 -3.72 39.93
N LYS A 785 -12.93 -4.70 40.81
CA LYS A 785 -14.03 -5.17 41.69
C LYS A 785 -13.70 -4.95 43.17
N ASN A 786 -13.62 -3.65 43.59
CA ASN A 786 -13.93 -3.21 44.93
C ASN A 786 -14.20 -1.70 44.95
#